data_efe6a151852eaa3f82a42128ea4ef18a
#
_entry.id   efe6a151852eaa3f82a42128ea4ef18a
#
_cell.length_a   1.000
_cell.length_b   1.000
_cell.length_c   1.000
_cell.angle_alpha   90.00
_cell.angle_beta   90.00
_cell.angle_gamma   90.00
#
_symmetry.space_group_name_H-M   'P 1'
#
loop_
_entity.id
_entity.type
_entity.pdbx_description
1 polymer ?
#
loop_
_entity_poly.entity_id
_entity_poly.type
_entity_poly.pdbx_seq_one_letter_code
_entity_poly.pdbx_strand_id
1 'polypeptide(L)'
;HPKFLRFPGGCAVEGQTMDTAWNWKDTIGDVSERKEMINIWNPSATEPYMMTYGLGFYEYFQMCEDLGMEPVPILNCGIACQVRSGSATDEEHLVPMDKLQPYIDDALDLIEFANGTDESNEWVQKRIQMGHKKPFNMKYIGIGNEQYGDIYFERYEEFAKQIHEKYPDINLVTTSGTASSGSSNDLAWNWANEHEELADRMDEHYYETADWFRQHAYRYDNYRRDTNTKVFLGEYASKGNAWYNALSEAAFMTGLERNADVVRMASYAPMFAKYGNTQWSAADMIWFNNSDYVLTPNYYVQSLFSNNQGDYSLPTEVKLNGIEKDDALKDGVAVGSWGTHNEFKDIRLYSGDTIGVLTPSESEEYDDEDDYNLDEEYDEDDYNLEDWGWKIGKGEWTMNKEGTLVQSSDETGAICYFPYPDNRQYTLSLKARKLSGGEGFQIGVAADDALNYYRVNIGGWGNTTAKVQQIVNGVSSSSGNVAEQSYVGNVHINDNEWYDVTVEVTDDEIKAYLNDEFICSYKKPKEYGPVYSSSVYDEETGDVIVKVVNTMDSDVNIGMNVSGETVTSNIAKTTVMSGDTNLENSLDNKNAIVPKEIELTNASNNFTYNAPADSFSIIRLKTGNGGSKAYISGYEDGTFRPDNTITRAEVAAIIARCSADFDENKTYSSNFTDVSGDEWYANYVGYAAEKGYISGYDGGPFKADIDITRGELAVILSKYGSFDGDGICTEFSDVPNDYYATGYIKSLYDENIVSGYEDGTFKPDNSVTRAEAVTMMNKVLGNPIAENAENPFGDVSPNHWAYNQIMTAVQGK
;
A
#
# COMPACT_ATOMS: atom_id res chain seq x y z
N HIS A 1 -14.47 -0.83 1.47
CA HIS A 1 -14.86 -0.03 0.28
C HIS A 1 -13.70 0.02 -0.72
N PRO A 2 -13.65 -0.91 -1.70
CA PRO A 2 -12.67 -0.81 -2.78
C PRO A 2 -12.92 0.48 -3.57
N LYS A 3 -11.84 1.14 -4.01
CA LYS A 3 -11.94 2.45 -4.69
C LYS A 3 -11.99 2.32 -6.20
N PHE A 4 -11.49 1.23 -6.74
CA PHE A 4 -11.51 0.94 -8.17
C PHE A 4 -11.49 -0.56 -8.44
N LEU A 5 -11.80 -0.95 -9.66
CA LEU A 5 -11.70 -2.32 -10.16
C LEU A 5 -10.95 -2.34 -11.48
N ARG A 6 -9.83 -3.07 -11.55
CA ARG A 6 -9.10 -3.40 -12.78
C ARG A 6 -9.69 -4.69 -13.38
N PHE A 7 -10.18 -4.64 -14.61
CA PHE A 7 -10.86 -5.76 -15.26
C PHE A 7 -10.58 -5.82 -16.77
N PRO A 8 -10.82 -6.95 -17.43
CA PRO A 8 -11.26 -8.26 -16.94
C PRO A 8 -10.14 -9.02 -16.23
N GLY A 9 -8.92 -8.49 -16.30
CA GLY A 9 -7.72 -8.98 -15.66
C GLY A 9 -6.86 -9.87 -16.55
N GLY A 10 -5.58 -9.70 -16.35
CA GLY A 10 -4.50 -10.58 -16.76
C GLY A 10 -4.39 -10.93 -18.24
N CYS A 11 -3.78 -12.05 -18.46
CA CYS A 11 -3.56 -12.61 -19.79
C CYS A 11 -4.84 -12.94 -20.57
N ALA A 12 -6.02 -12.88 -19.94
CA ALA A 12 -7.30 -13.09 -20.64
C ALA A 12 -7.49 -12.07 -21.78
N VAL A 13 -7.13 -10.80 -21.55
CA VAL A 13 -7.16 -9.75 -22.57
C VAL A 13 -6.20 -10.03 -23.70
N GLU A 14 -5.02 -10.56 -23.37
CA GLU A 14 -3.97 -10.84 -24.35
C GLU A 14 -4.27 -12.06 -25.21
N GLY A 15 -4.85 -13.12 -24.64
CA GLY A 15 -5.02 -14.42 -25.27
C GLY A 15 -3.69 -15.17 -25.42
N GLN A 16 -3.76 -16.46 -25.69
CA GLN A 16 -2.59 -17.24 -26.12
C GLN A 16 -2.23 -16.94 -27.59
N THR A 17 -3.26 -16.66 -28.38
CA THR A 17 -3.23 -16.18 -29.76
C THR A 17 -4.22 -15.03 -29.89
N MET A 18 -4.17 -14.25 -30.95
CA MET A 18 -5.11 -13.15 -31.20
C MET A 18 -6.57 -13.64 -31.29
N ASP A 19 -6.81 -14.86 -31.77
CA ASP A 19 -8.15 -15.46 -31.83
C ASP A 19 -8.73 -15.82 -30.45
N THR A 20 -7.88 -15.97 -29.43
CA THR A 20 -8.26 -16.30 -28.05
C THR A 20 -8.17 -15.08 -27.11
N ALA A 21 -7.83 -13.91 -27.62
CA ALA A 21 -7.85 -12.65 -26.88
C ALA A 21 -9.31 -12.20 -26.63
N TRP A 22 -9.55 -11.62 -25.45
CA TRP A 22 -10.86 -11.04 -25.17
C TRP A 22 -11.07 -9.74 -25.93
N ASN A 23 -12.17 -9.68 -26.70
CA ASN A 23 -12.70 -8.42 -27.19
C ASN A 23 -13.92 -8.04 -26.35
N TRP A 24 -13.95 -6.83 -25.81
CA TRP A 24 -15.01 -6.35 -24.92
C TRP A 24 -16.39 -6.40 -25.62
N LYS A 25 -16.44 -6.18 -26.96
CA LYS A 25 -17.66 -6.23 -27.77
C LYS A 25 -18.32 -7.61 -27.76
N ASP A 26 -17.54 -8.68 -27.64
CA ASP A 26 -18.03 -10.07 -27.52
C ASP A 26 -18.65 -10.35 -26.14
N THR A 27 -18.43 -9.47 -25.15
CA THR A 27 -18.85 -9.67 -23.75
C THR A 27 -20.07 -8.84 -23.35
N ILE A 28 -20.67 -8.12 -24.27
CA ILE A 28 -21.85 -7.26 -24.04
C ILE A 28 -23.06 -7.74 -24.88
N GLY A 29 -24.27 -7.27 -24.54
CA GLY A 29 -25.50 -7.68 -25.16
C GLY A 29 -26.19 -8.81 -24.40
N ASP A 30 -27.09 -9.54 -25.07
CA ASP A 30 -27.78 -10.67 -24.46
C ASP A 30 -26.79 -11.79 -24.10
N VAL A 31 -26.85 -12.26 -22.85
CA VAL A 31 -25.91 -13.27 -22.33
C VAL A 31 -25.94 -14.56 -23.17
N SER A 32 -27.11 -14.93 -23.73
CA SER A 32 -27.25 -16.13 -24.57
C SER A 32 -26.59 -16.01 -25.92
N GLU A 33 -26.24 -14.80 -26.36
CA GLU A 33 -25.61 -14.51 -27.66
C GLU A 33 -24.12 -14.24 -27.53
N ARG A 34 -23.59 -14.15 -26.30
CA ARG A 34 -22.15 -13.87 -26.06
C ARG A 34 -21.30 -15.07 -26.45
N LYS A 35 -20.11 -14.78 -26.97
CA LYS A 35 -19.13 -15.77 -27.38
C LYS A 35 -18.59 -16.51 -26.16
N GLU A 36 -18.52 -17.83 -26.19
CA GLU A 36 -17.76 -18.59 -25.20
C GLU A 36 -16.29 -18.66 -25.59
N MET A 37 -15.40 -18.57 -24.62
CA MET A 37 -13.96 -18.62 -24.82
C MET A 37 -13.32 -19.61 -23.85
N ILE A 38 -12.29 -20.32 -24.31
CA ILE A 38 -11.48 -21.15 -23.40
C ILE A 38 -10.68 -20.29 -22.43
N ASN A 39 -10.64 -20.70 -21.16
CA ASN A 39 -9.80 -20.00 -20.18
C ASN A 39 -8.32 -20.22 -20.51
N ILE A 40 -7.59 -19.15 -20.74
CA ILE A 40 -6.16 -19.18 -21.11
C ILE A 40 -5.27 -19.87 -20.07
N TRP A 41 -5.67 -19.86 -18.79
CA TRP A 41 -4.91 -20.45 -17.71
C TRP A 41 -5.02 -21.96 -17.62
N ASN A 42 -6.04 -22.55 -18.28
CA ASN A 42 -6.27 -24.00 -18.29
C ASN A 42 -6.63 -24.55 -19.68
N PRO A 43 -5.85 -24.21 -20.74
CA PRO A 43 -6.21 -24.58 -22.12
C PRO A 43 -6.02 -26.08 -22.44
N SER A 44 -5.18 -26.79 -21.68
CA SER A 44 -4.79 -28.17 -21.90
C SER A 44 -5.44 -29.18 -20.95
N ALA A 45 -6.37 -28.73 -20.10
CA ALA A 45 -7.07 -29.63 -19.19
C ALA A 45 -7.93 -30.63 -19.98
N THR A 46 -8.12 -31.84 -19.45
CA THR A 46 -9.01 -32.86 -20.00
C THR A 46 -10.46 -32.35 -20.06
N GLU A 47 -10.81 -31.45 -19.16
CA GLU A 47 -12.06 -30.67 -19.15
C GLU A 47 -11.67 -29.20 -19.13
N PRO A 48 -11.57 -28.52 -20.28
CA PRO A 48 -11.17 -27.12 -20.31
C PRO A 48 -12.22 -26.22 -19.63
N TYR A 49 -11.75 -25.27 -18.90
CA TYR A 49 -12.63 -24.29 -18.26
C TYR A 49 -13.05 -23.25 -19.31
N MET A 50 -14.37 -23.15 -19.54
CA MET A 50 -14.94 -22.20 -20.50
C MET A 50 -15.39 -20.92 -19.79
N MET A 51 -15.02 -19.78 -20.38
CA MET A 51 -15.51 -18.46 -19.99
C MET A 51 -16.76 -18.14 -20.84
N THR A 52 -17.88 -17.94 -20.17
CA THR A 52 -19.18 -17.71 -20.85
C THR A 52 -19.51 -16.24 -21.05
N TYR A 53 -18.68 -15.34 -20.51
CA TYR A 53 -18.91 -13.89 -20.46
C TYR A 53 -20.23 -13.50 -19.80
N GLY A 54 -20.77 -14.35 -18.92
CA GLY A 54 -21.92 -13.99 -18.07
C GLY A 54 -21.63 -12.78 -17.18
N LEU A 55 -20.36 -12.61 -16.80
CA LEU A 55 -19.80 -11.38 -16.24
C LEU A 55 -18.93 -10.74 -17.33
N GLY A 56 -19.47 -9.82 -18.09
CA GLY A 56 -18.81 -9.09 -19.16
C GLY A 56 -18.50 -7.64 -18.80
N PHE A 57 -18.05 -6.83 -19.76
CA PHE A 57 -17.66 -5.45 -19.50
C PHE A 57 -18.83 -4.62 -18.95
N TYR A 58 -20.04 -4.81 -19.47
CA TYR A 58 -21.22 -4.11 -18.95
C TYR A 58 -21.47 -4.39 -17.47
N GLU A 59 -21.41 -5.65 -17.07
CA GLU A 59 -21.62 -6.07 -15.68
C GLU A 59 -20.48 -5.58 -14.77
N TYR A 60 -19.23 -5.50 -15.25
CA TYR A 60 -18.13 -4.89 -14.50
C TYR A 60 -18.37 -3.40 -14.26
N PHE A 61 -18.84 -2.66 -15.28
CA PHE A 61 -19.21 -1.25 -15.11
C PHE A 61 -20.36 -1.07 -14.10
N GLN A 62 -21.40 -1.90 -14.17
CA GLN A 62 -22.49 -1.87 -13.20
C GLN A 62 -22.00 -2.18 -11.77
N MET A 63 -21.17 -3.19 -11.61
CA MET A 63 -20.59 -3.53 -10.31
C MET A 63 -19.75 -2.38 -9.76
N CYS A 64 -18.99 -1.68 -10.60
CA CYS A 64 -18.24 -0.50 -10.19
C CYS A 64 -19.18 0.62 -9.70
N GLU A 65 -20.28 0.89 -10.43
CA GLU A 65 -21.26 1.90 -10.03
C GLU A 65 -21.96 1.50 -8.71
N ASP A 66 -22.41 0.24 -8.58
CA ASP A 66 -23.14 -0.27 -7.40
C ASP A 66 -22.27 -0.23 -6.13
N LEU A 67 -20.95 -0.41 -6.27
CA LEU A 67 -19.99 -0.41 -5.16
C LEU A 67 -19.25 0.91 -4.98
N GLY A 68 -19.53 1.92 -5.82
CA GLY A 68 -18.85 3.21 -5.79
C GLY A 68 -17.37 3.14 -6.17
N MET A 69 -17.00 2.22 -7.07
CA MET A 69 -15.64 2.02 -7.57
C MET A 69 -15.41 2.73 -8.90
N GLU A 70 -14.19 3.17 -9.14
CA GLU A 70 -13.75 3.64 -10.46
C GLU A 70 -13.46 2.44 -11.38
N PRO A 71 -14.06 2.34 -12.57
CA PRO A 71 -13.75 1.28 -13.52
C PRO A 71 -12.41 1.52 -14.22
N VAL A 72 -11.57 0.49 -14.27
CA VAL A 72 -10.27 0.48 -14.98
C VAL A 72 -10.23 -0.70 -15.96
N PRO A 73 -10.90 -0.59 -17.11
CA PRO A 73 -10.85 -1.62 -18.14
C PRO A 73 -9.47 -1.70 -18.78
N ILE A 74 -9.01 -2.92 -19.06
CA ILE A 74 -7.78 -3.20 -19.80
C ILE A 74 -8.14 -3.79 -21.15
N LEU A 75 -7.51 -3.31 -22.22
CA LEU A 75 -7.74 -3.75 -23.58
C LEU A 75 -6.50 -4.34 -24.23
N ASN A 76 -6.71 -5.21 -25.21
CA ASN A 76 -5.64 -5.76 -26.05
C ASN A 76 -5.07 -4.69 -26.98
N CYS A 77 -3.76 -4.65 -27.13
CA CYS A 77 -3.03 -3.71 -27.99
C CYS A 77 -2.54 -4.34 -29.31
N GLY A 78 -3.14 -5.45 -29.73
CA GLY A 78 -2.72 -6.17 -30.94
C GLY A 78 -1.53 -7.12 -30.70
N ILE A 79 -1.31 -7.56 -29.46
CA ILE A 79 -0.26 -8.50 -29.07
C ILE A 79 -0.90 -9.59 -28.19
N ALA A 80 -0.67 -10.86 -28.53
CA ALA A 80 -0.97 -11.99 -27.67
C ALA A 80 0.01 -12.04 -26.47
N CYS A 81 -0.32 -12.76 -25.41
CA CYS A 81 0.49 -12.85 -24.22
C CYS A 81 1.93 -13.27 -24.52
N GLN A 82 2.87 -12.35 -24.41
CA GLN A 82 4.28 -12.55 -24.77
C GLN A 82 4.95 -13.66 -23.95
N VAL A 83 4.55 -13.84 -22.69
CA VAL A 83 5.07 -14.93 -21.85
C VAL A 83 4.63 -16.30 -22.38
N ARG A 84 3.37 -16.44 -22.80
CA ARG A 84 2.80 -17.71 -23.24
C ARG A 84 3.13 -18.06 -24.69
N SER A 85 3.24 -17.04 -25.54
CA SER A 85 3.61 -17.20 -26.95
C SER A 85 5.13 -17.33 -27.16
N GLY A 86 5.95 -17.15 -26.10
CA GLY A 86 7.41 -17.06 -26.22
C GLY A 86 7.85 -15.86 -27.07
N SER A 87 7.08 -14.77 -27.02
CA SER A 87 7.29 -13.54 -27.82
C SER A 87 7.26 -13.80 -29.34
N ALA A 88 6.42 -14.73 -29.79
CA ALA A 88 6.22 -14.99 -31.22
C ALA A 88 5.69 -13.74 -31.93
N THR A 89 6.16 -13.50 -33.15
CA THR A 89 5.86 -12.30 -33.95
C THR A 89 5.14 -12.61 -35.27
N ASP A 90 4.65 -13.83 -35.42
CA ASP A 90 3.78 -14.20 -36.57
C ASP A 90 2.38 -13.61 -36.42
N GLU A 91 1.59 -13.61 -37.52
CA GLU A 91 0.26 -12.95 -37.52
C GLU A 91 -0.77 -13.61 -36.55
N GLU A 92 -0.50 -14.81 -36.03
CA GLU A 92 -1.34 -15.47 -35.04
C GLU A 92 -1.15 -14.84 -33.64
N HIS A 93 0.04 -14.26 -33.38
CA HIS A 93 0.41 -13.69 -32.07
C HIS A 93 0.59 -12.18 -32.07
N LEU A 94 0.78 -11.57 -33.25
CA LEU A 94 1.08 -10.16 -33.40
C LEU A 94 0.35 -9.56 -34.60
N VAL A 95 -0.52 -8.60 -34.36
CA VAL A 95 -1.20 -7.85 -35.42
C VAL A 95 -0.19 -6.94 -36.12
N PRO A 96 -0.07 -6.99 -37.48
CA PRO A 96 0.74 -6.01 -38.21
C PRO A 96 0.29 -4.56 -37.94
N MET A 97 1.25 -3.62 -37.89
CA MET A 97 0.95 -2.21 -37.59
C MET A 97 -0.07 -1.58 -38.53
N ASP A 98 -0.05 -1.95 -39.81
CA ASP A 98 -1.03 -1.47 -40.83
C ASP A 98 -2.45 -2.06 -40.63
N LYS A 99 -2.61 -3.01 -39.72
CA LYS A 99 -3.88 -3.63 -39.30
C LYS A 99 -4.27 -3.27 -37.84
N LEU A 100 -3.58 -2.34 -37.21
CA LEU A 100 -3.79 -2.01 -35.78
C LEU A 100 -5.06 -1.18 -35.55
N GLN A 101 -5.50 -0.39 -36.55
CA GLN A 101 -6.60 0.57 -36.40
C GLN A 101 -7.89 -0.02 -35.80
N PRO A 102 -8.35 -1.23 -36.13
CA PRO A 102 -9.55 -1.81 -35.52
C PRO A 102 -9.45 -1.99 -34.00
N TYR A 103 -8.26 -2.21 -33.46
CA TYR A 103 -8.03 -2.34 -32.00
C TYR A 103 -8.07 -0.97 -31.33
N ILE A 104 -7.58 0.08 -32.02
CA ILE A 104 -7.69 1.47 -31.55
C ILE A 104 -9.16 1.90 -31.59
N ASP A 105 -9.88 1.54 -32.66
CA ASP A 105 -11.32 1.83 -32.76
C ASP A 105 -12.09 1.13 -31.62
N ASP A 106 -11.72 -0.09 -31.25
CA ASP A 106 -12.32 -0.80 -30.10
C ASP A 106 -12.14 -0.02 -28.78
N ALA A 107 -10.99 0.62 -28.57
CA ALA A 107 -10.76 1.46 -27.40
C ALA A 107 -11.60 2.74 -27.42
N LEU A 108 -11.67 3.40 -28.57
CA LEU A 108 -12.50 4.60 -28.75
C LEU A 108 -14.00 4.29 -28.59
N ASP A 109 -14.45 3.15 -29.10
CA ASP A 109 -15.82 2.66 -28.98
C ASP A 109 -16.18 2.32 -27.52
N LEU A 110 -15.24 1.77 -26.75
CA LEU A 110 -15.45 1.51 -25.31
C LEU A 110 -15.65 2.80 -24.53
N ILE A 111 -14.88 3.84 -24.85
CA ILE A 111 -15.05 5.16 -24.22
C ILE A 111 -16.44 5.73 -24.56
N GLU A 112 -16.90 5.61 -25.82
CA GLU A 112 -18.26 6.00 -26.21
C GLU A 112 -19.32 5.15 -25.49
N PHE A 113 -19.13 3.84 -25.39
CA PHE A 113 -20.02 2.96 -24.65
C PHE A 113 -20.13 3.37 -23.17
N ALA A 114 -19.00 3.64 -22.53
CA ALA A 114 -18.97 3.99 -21.11
C ALA A 114 -19.45 5.44 -20.84
N ASN A 115 -18.98 6.42 -21.61
CA ASN A 115 -19.09 7.83 -21.28
C ASN A 115 -19.95 8.63 -22.25
N GLY A 116 -20.23 8.12 -23.45
CA GLY A 116 -20.96 8.83 -24.49
C GLY A 116 -22.36 9.25 -24.05
N THR A 117 -22.80 10.42 -24.50
CA THR A 117 -24.13 10.99 -24.23
C THR A 117 -24.97 11.20 -25.48
N ASP A 118 -24.37 11.09 -26.65
CA ASP A 118 -25.08 11.22 -27.95
C ASP A 118 -25.89 9.93 -28.23
N GLU A 119 -27.18 9.96 -28.01
CA GLU A 119 -28.09 8.86 -28.27
C GLU A 119 -28.16 8.42 -29.75
N SER A 120 -27.52 9.14 -30.70
CA SER A 120 -27.37 8.69 -32.09
C SER A 120 -26.16 7.75 -32.28
N ASN A 121 -25.21 7.74 -31.36
CA ASN A 121 -24.05 6.85 -31.38
C ASN A 121 -24.46 5.40 -31.05
N GLU A 122 -23.99 4.43 -31.84
CA GLU A 122 -24.38 3.02 -31.68
C GLU A 122 -23.99 2.41 -30.35
N TRP A 123 -22.85 2.77 -29.76
CA TRP A 123 -22.38 2.25 -28.49
C TRP A 123 -23.18 2.83 -27.31
N VAL A 124 -23.53 4.10 -27.37
CA VAL A 124 -24.46 4.72 -26.43
C VAL A 124 -25.84 4.04 -26.50
N GLN A 125 -26.36 3.78 -27.71
CA GLN A 125 -27.59 3.02 -27.87
C GLN A 125 -27.50 1.61 -27.32
N LYS A 126 -26.35 0.93 -27.51
CA LYS A 126 -26.13 -0.42 -26.98
C LYS A 126 -26.18 -0.42 -25.46
N ARG A 127 -25.50 0.51 -24.77
CA ARG A 127 -25.59 0.68 -23.31
C ARG A 127 -27.03 0.91 -22.85
N ILE A 128 -27.77 1.80 -23.53
CA ILE A 128 -29.18 2.11 -23.19
C ILE A 128 -30.06 0.86 -23.37
N GLN A 129 -29.87 0.09 -24.44
CA GLN A 129 -30.59 -1.16 -24.70
C GLN A 129 -30.34 -2.21 -23.63
N MET A 130 -29.13 -2.23 -23.06
CA MET A 130 -28.76 -3.09 -21.94
C MET A 130 -29.31 -2.59 -20.59
N GLY A 131 -30.01 -1.46 -20.56
CA GLY A 131 -30.73 -0.95 -19.38
C GLY A 131 -30.07 0.24 -18.68
N HIS A 132 -28.90 0.70 -19.13
CA HIS A 132 -28.17 1.79 -18.47
C HIS A 132 -28.10 3.06 -19.34
N LYS A 133 -28.94 4.05 -19.03
CA LYS A 133 -29.04 5.29 -19.82
C LYS A 133 -27.93 6.28 -19.52
N LYS A 134 -27.51 6.40 -18.25
CA LYS A 134 -26.50 7.36 -17.82
C LYS A 134 -25.09 6.89 -18.21
N PRO A 135 -24.11 7.82 -18.40
CA PRO A 135 -22.71 7.44 -18.49
C PRO A 135 -22.21 6.77 -17.21
N PHE A 136 -21.26 5.85 -17.33
CA PHE A 136 -20.53 5.26 -16.20
C PHE A 136 -19.41 6.16 -15.66
N ASN A 137 -19.06 7.22 -16.40
CA ASN A 137 -18.02 8.21 -16.05
C ASN A 137 -16.62 7.59 -15.86
N MET A 138 -16.27 6.63 -16.68
CA MET A 138 -14.94 6.01 -16.71
C MET A 138 -13.84 7.05 -16.91
N LYS A 139 -12.79 7.00 -16.11
CA LYS A 139 -11.66 7.94 -16.14
C LYS A 139 -10.34 7.30 -16.58
N TYR A 140 -10.25 5.98 -16.55
CA TYR A 140 -9.04 5.24 -16.85
C TYR A 140 -9.29 4.18 -17.91
N ILE A 141 -8.29 3.93 -18.75
CA ILE A 141 -8.25 2.81 -19.67
C ILE A 141 -6.83 2.30 -19.80
N GLY A 142 -6.64 0.99 -19.65
CA GLY A 142 -5.35 0.35 -19.85
C GLY A 142 -5.22 -0.25 -21.26
N ILE A 143 -4.07 -0.05 -21.87
CA ILE A 143 -3.74 -0.54 -23.21
C ILE A 143 -2.63 -1.57 -23.08
N GLY A 144 -2.97 -2.85 -23.29
CA GLY A 144 -2.11 -3.99 -23.04
C GLY A 144 -2.11 -4.45 -21.59
N ASN A 145 -1.66 -5.69 -21.37
CA ASN A 145 -1.45 -6.28 -20.06
C ASN A 145 -0.11 -7.00 -20.06
N GLU A 146 0.78 -6.70 -19.12
CA GLU A 146 2.09 -7.33 -18.97
C GLU A 146 2.96 -7.36 -20.24
N GLN A 147 2.65 -6.56 -21.23
CA GLN A 147 3.44 -6.46 -22.45
C GLN A 147 4.72 -5.65 -22.24
N TYR A 148 5.73 -5.91 -23.07
CA TYR A 148 7.05 -5.31 -22.90
C TYR A 148 7.79 -5.18 -24.24
N GLY A 149 8.83 -4.34 -24.21
CA GLY A 149 9.75 -4.11 -25.33
C GLY A 149 9.23 -3.06 -26.33
N ASP A 150 10.08 -2.69 -27.28
CA ASP A 150 9.80 -1.65 -28.28
C ASP A 150 8.53 -1.97 -29.07
N ILE A 151 8.32 -3.25 -29.37
CA ILE A 151 7.12 -3.73 -30.10
C ILE A 151 5.81 -3.39 -29.41
N TYR A 152 5.80 -3.28 -28.08
CA TYR A 152 4.65 -2.83 -27.31
C TYR A 152 4.51 -1.31 -27.40
N PHE A 153 5.58 -0.55 -27.15
CA PHE A 153 5.53 0.90 -27.08
C PHE A 153 5.22 1.55 -28.42
N GLU A 154 5.68 0.97 -29.54
CA GLU A 154 5.26 1.42 -30.89
C GLU A 154 3.74 1.37 -31.09
N ARG A 155 3.05 0.37 -30.54
CA ARG A 155 1.59 0.24 -30.60
C ARG A 155 0.90 1.16 -29.62
N TYR A 156 1.34 1.13 -28.37
CA TYR A 156 0.79 1.96 -27.32
C TYR A 156 0.78 3.44 -27.71
N GLU A 157 1.83 3.91 -28.34
CA GLU A 157 1.94 5.29 -28.82
C GLU A 157 0.82 5.66 -29.81
N GLU A 158 0.46 4.75 -30.72
CA GLU A 158 -0.63 4.98 -31.67
C GLU A 158 -2.01 5.02 -30.99
N PHE A 159 -2.25 4.17 -29.98
CA PHE A 159 -3.44 4.26 -29.14
C PHE A 159 -3.47 5.57 -28.36
N ALA A 160 -2.39 5.90 -27.67
CA ALA A 160 -2.32 7.07 -26.81
C ALA A 160 -2.59 8.38 -27.57
N LYS A 161 -1.97 8.55 -28.72
CA LYS A 161 -2.19 9.72 -29.59
C LYS A 161 -3.66 9.90 -29.97
N GLN A 162 -4.32 8.83 -30.45
CA GLN A 162 -5.70 8.92 -30.91
C GLN A 162 -6.71 9.05 -29.77
N ILE A 163 -6.45 8.41 -28.62
CA ILE A 163 -7.32 8.55 -27.45
C ILE A 163 -7.20 9.96 -26.87
N HIS A 164 -5.99 10.48 -26.64
CA HIS A 164 -5.80 11.83 -26.09
C HIS A 164 -6.31 12.93 -27.03
N GLU A 165 -6.20 12.75 -28.37
CA GLU A 165 -6.77 13.70 -29.34
C GLU A 165 -8.29 13.79 -29.18
N LYS A 166 -8.98 12.67 -28.96
CA LYS A 166 -10.46 12.63 -28.93
C LYS A 166 -11.02 12.77 -27.49
N TYR A 167 -10.31 12.24 -26.49
CA TYR A 167 -10.75 12.18 -25.10
C TYR A 167 -9.61 12.58 -24.14
N PRO A 168 -9.23 13.86 -24.09
CA PRO A 168 -8.06 14.33 -23.32
C PRO A 168 -8.18 14.16 -21.80
N ASP A 169 -9.39 13.90 -21.29
CA ASP A 169 -9.66 13.71 -19.85
C ASP A 169 -9.54 12.22 -19.42
N ILE A 170 -9.29 11.30 -20.35
CA ILE A 170 -9.08 9.88 -20.05
C ILE A 170 -7.63 9.65 -19.69
N ASN A 171 -7.39 9.07 -18.52
CA ASN A 171 -6.05 8.67 -18.09
C ASN A 171 -5.67 7.32 -18.71
N LEU A 172 -4.51 7.28 -19.33
CA LEU A 172 -3.98 6.08 -19.96
C LEU A 172 -3.06 5.29 -19.03
N VAL A 173 -3.29 3.98 -18.98
CA VAL A 173 -2.45 3.05 -18.23
C VAL A 173 -1.61 2.24 -19.21
N THR A 174 -0.28 2.40 -19.13
CA THR A 174 0.72 1.59 -19.82
C THR A 174 1.24 0.48 -18.91
N THR A 175 2.05 -0.45 -19.42
CA THR A 175 2.55 -1.58 -18.63
C THR A 175 4.08 -1.67 -18.63
N SER A 176 4.66 -2.14 -17.51
CA SER A 176 6.10 -2.36 -17.35
C SER A 176 6.52 -3.83 -17.56
N GLY A 177 5.61 -4.69 -18.03
CA GLY A 177 5.83 -6.12 -18.17
C GLY A 177 5.46 -6.91 -16.91
N THR A 178 6.02 -8.12 -16.78
CA THR A 178 5.64 -9.13 -15.79
C THR A 178 6.53 -9.16 -14.54
N ALA A 179 7.57 -8.31 -14.48
CA ALA A 179 8.59 -8.39 -13.46
C ALA A 179 8.72 -7.09 -12.66
N SER A 180 9.06 -7.26 -11.39
CA SER A 180 9.30 -6.14 -10.46
C SER A 180 10.56 -5.33 -10.78
N SER A 181 11.43 -5.84 -11.66
CA SER A 181 12.71 -5.23 -12.03
C SER A 181 13.26 -5.81 -13.32
N GLY A 182 14.38 -5.26 -13.79
CA GLY A 182 15.11 -5.77 -14.95
C GLY A 182 14.85 -4.96 -16.23
N SER A 183 15.44 -5.43 -17.34
CA SER A 183 15.51 -4.66 -18.58
C SER A 183 14.15 -4.23 -19.16
N SER A 184 13.13 -5.05 -19.04
CA SER A 184 11.78 -4.70 -19.53
C SER A 184 11.15 -3.57 -18.71
N ASN A 185 11.29 -3.64 -17.38
CA ASN A 185 10.81 -2.60 -16.47
C ASN A 185 11.61 -1.29 -16.67
N ASP A 186 12.95 -1.39 -16.77
CA ASP A 186 13.82 -0.23 -17.04
C ASP A 186 13.46 0.45 -18.38
N LEU A 187 13.24 -0.34 -19.43
CA LEU A 187 12.85 0.18 -20.75
C LEU A 187 11.50 0.90 -20.68
N ALA A 188 10.53 0.32 -19.99
CA ALA A 188 9.20 0.92 -19.85
C ALA A 188 9.26 2.29 -19.17
N TRP A 189 9.98 2.39 -18.06
CA TRP A 189 10.13 3.65 -17.35
C TRP A 189 10.96 4.68 -18.12
N ASN A 190 12.01 4.26 -18.84
CA ASN A 190 12.77 5.15 -19.71
C ASN A 190 11.87 5.72 -20.81
N TRP A 191 11.08 4.86 -21.47
CA TRP A 191 10.13 5.29 -22.48
C TRP A 191 9.10 6.28 -21.93
N ALA A 192 8.48 5.97 -20.78
CA ALA A 192 7.50 6.84 -20.14
C ALA A 192 8.09 8.20 -19.72
N ASN A 193 9.33 8.23 -19.27
CA ASN A 193 10.03 9.48 -18.93
C ASN A 193 10.37 10.33 -20.16
N GLU A 194 10.51 9.73 -21.34
CA GLU A 194 10.73 10.42 -22.62
C GLU A 194 9.41 10.86 -23.28
N HIS A 195 8.26 10.28 -22.87
CA HIS A 195 6.94 10.49 -23.46
C HIS A 195 5.88 10.78 -22.37
N GLU A 196 6.19 11.68 -21.44
CA GLU A 196 5.34 11.99 -20.27
C GLU A 196 3.92 12.46 -20.64
N GLU A 197 3.71 12.94 -21.87
CA GLU A 197 2.41 13.35 -22.39
C GLU A 197 1.54 12.18 -22.87
N LEU A 198 2.10 10.98 -22.97
CA LEU A 198 1.39 9.79 -23.48
C LEU A 198 1.09 8.75 -22.40
N ALA A 199 1.73 8.81 -21.23
CA ALA A 199 1.59 7.83 -20.17
C ALA A 199 1.22 8.48 -18.83
N ASP A 200 -0.02 8.32 -18.37
CA ASP A 200 -0.47 8.86 -17.08
C ASP A 200 -0.17 7.91 -15.93
N ARG A 201 -0.24 6.62 -16.18
CA ARG A 201 0.01 5.56 -15.19
C ARG A 201 0.89 4.47 -15.79
N MET A 202 1.88 4.03 -14.99
CA MET A 202 2.68 2.83 -15.26
C MET A 202 2.14 1.68 -14.42
N ASP A 203 1.62 0.65 -15.07
CA ASP A 203 1.13 -0.57 -14.41
C ASP A 203 2.30 -1.51 -14.11
N GLU A 204 2.58 -1.71 -12.83
CA GLU A 204 3.63 -2.61 -12.33
C GLU A 204 3.00 -3.87 -11.71
N HIS A 205 3.62 -5.03 -11.90
CA HIS A 205 3.13 -6.31 -11.39
C HIS A 205 4.18 -7.04 -10.55
N TYR A 206 3.80 -7.47 -9.33
CA TYR A 206 4.69 -8.12 -8.36
C TYR A 206 4.06 -9.38 -7.75
N TYR A 207 4.51 -10.55 -8.20
CA TYR A 207 4.18 -11.83 -7.56
C TYR A 207 5.45 -12.40 -6.95
N GLU A 208 5.72 -12.04 -5.69
CA GLU A 208 7.00 -12.26 -5.04
C GLU A 208 6.87 -13.04 -3.71
N THR A 209 7.99 -13.35 -3.06
CA THR A 209 7.98 -13.98 -1.74
C THR A 209 7.61 -12.96 -0.65
N ALA A 210 7.18 -13.44 0.52
CA ALA A 210 6.91 -12.57 1.67
C ALA A 210 8.14 -11.74 2.08
N ASP A 211 9.33 -12.35 2.06
CA ASP A 211 10.58 -11.65 2.38
C ASP A 211 10.88 -10.52 1.39
N TRP A 212 10.60 -10.77 0.09
CA TRP A 212 10.76 -9.73 -0.91
C TRP A 212 9.92 -8.49 -0.58
N PHE A 213 8.64 -8.66 -0.18
CA PHE A 213 7.76 -7.54 0.17
C PHE A 213 8.30 -6.73 1.36
N ARG A 214 8.82 -7.41 2.41
CA ARG A 214 9.45 -6.72 3.54
C ARG A 214 10.69 -5.93 3.12
N GLN A 215 11.58 -6.54 2.33
CA GLN A 215 12.81 -5.93 1.86
C GLN A 215 12.57 -4.76 0.91
N HIS A 216 11.41 -4.71 0.24
CA HIS A 216 11.06 -3.68 -0.73
C HIS A 216 9.99 -2.70 -0.23
N ALA A 217 9.72 -2.65 1.08
CA ALA A 217 8.79 -1.68 1.67
C ALA A 217 9.18 -0.20 1.43
N TYR A 218 10.38 0.05 0.95
CA TYR A 218 10.94 1.39 0.62
C TYR A 218 11.12 1.60 -0.88
N ARG A 219 10.65 0.67 -1.70
CA ARG A 219 10.85 0.67 -3.15
C ARG A 219 10.59 2.04 -3.78
N TYR A 220 9.54 2.71 -3.35
CA TYR A 220 9.07 3.96 -3.93
C TYR A 220 9.65 5.22 -3.29
N ASP A 221 10.42 5.11 -2.20
CA ASP A 221 10.97 6.26 -1.48
C ASP A 221 11.88 7.11 -2.38
N ASN A 222 12.49 6.48 -3.38
CA ASN A 222 13.45 7.11 -4.30
C ASN A 222 12.96 7.20 -5.76
N TYR A 223 11.69 6.95 -6.03
CA TYR A 223 11.13 7.18 -7.37
C TYR A 223 11.07 8.68 -7.68
N ARG A 224 11.16 9.02 -8.97
CA ARG A 224 11.00 10.41 -9.44
C ARG A 224 9.67 10.98 -8.99
N ARG A 225 9.72 12.22 -8.43
CA ARG A 225 8.53 12.99 -8.03
C ARG A 225 8.06 13.96 -9.10
N ASP A 226 8.99 14.39 -9.97
CA ASP A 226 8.84 15.43 -10.97
C ASP A 226 8.35 14.92 -12.33
N THR A 227 7.87 13.69 -12.41
CA THR A 227 7.27 13.10 -13.63
C THR A 227 5.74 13.10 -13.55
N ASN A 228 5.07 13.26 -14.71
CA ASN A 228 3.62 13.13 -14.81
C ASN A 228 3.16 11.68 -14.66
N THR A 229 3.95 10.72 -15.17
CA THR A 229 3.63 9.30 -15.07
C THR A 229 3.74 8.84 -13.62
N LYS A 230 2.64 8.33 -13.05
CA LYS A 230 2.55 7.81 -11.68
C LYS A 230 2.39 6.30 -11.68
N VAL A 231 2.80 5.66 -10.59
CA VAL A 231 2.68 4.21 -10.42
C VAL A 231 1.22 3.83 -10.22
N PHE A 232 0.79 2.84 -10.97
CA PHE A 232 -0.33 1.97 -10.72
C PHE A 232 0.24 0.57 -10.45
N LEU A 233 0.17 0.09 -9.22
CA LEU A 233 0.51 -1.29 -8.90
C LEU A 233 -0.74 -2.14 -9.16
N GLY A 234 -0.90 -2.59 -10.42
CA GLY A 234 -2.16 -3.18 -10.89
C GLY A 234 -2.36 -4.63 -10.50
N GLU A 235 -1.27 -5.37 -10.26
CA GLU A 235 -1.33 -6.72 -9.75
C GLU A 235 -0.19 -6.97 -8.76
N TYR A 236 -0.52 -7.36 -7.53
CA TYR A 236 0.49 -7.83 -6.58
C TYR A 236 -0.08 -8.81 -5.57
N ALA A 237 0.74 -9.74 -5.16
CA ALA A 237 0.51 -10.61 -4.02
C ALA A 237 1.81 -11.26 -3.55
N SER A 238 1.92 -11.49 -2.26
CA SER A 238 2.86 -12.42 -1.67
C SER A 238 2.41 -13.85 -1.95
N LYS A 239 3.33 -14.75 -2.36
CA LYS A 239 3.00 -16.13 -2.73
C LYS A 239 2.63 -16.97 -1.51
N GLY A 240 1.42 -16.80 -0.99
CA GLY A 240 0.86 -17.51 0.15
C GLY A 240 -0.24 -16.74 0.87
N ASN A 241 -1.00 -17.45 1.71
CA ASN A 241 -2.09 -16.88 2.51
C ASN A 241 -1.87 -17.04 4.03
N ALA A 242 -0.67 -17.41 4.46
CA ALA A 242 -0.32 -17.41 5.88
C ALA A 242 -0.24 -15.98 6.43
N TRP A 243 -0.35 -15.84 7.74
CA TRP A 243 -0.20 -14.52 8.39
C TRP A 243 1.15 -13.86 8.04
N TYR A 244 2.21 -14.65 7.89
CA TYR A 244 3.52 -14.16 7.45
C TYR A 244 3.45 -13.41 6.11
N ASN A 245 2.68 -13.92 5.16
CA ASN A 245 2.49 -13.30 3.85
C ASN A 245 1.73 -11.98 3.97
N ALA A 246 0.59 -11.99 4.65
CA ALA A 246 -0.24 -10.81 4.86
C ALA A 246 0.46 -9.71 5.66
N LEU A 247 1.23 -10.08 6.69
CA LEU A 247 2.03 -9.15 7.49
C LEU A 247 3.15 -8.50 6.65
N SER A 248 3.75 -9.25 5.75
CA SER A 248 4.78 -8.75 4.83
C SER A 248 4.20 -7.79 3.78
N GLU A 249 3.00 -8.07 3.28
CA GLU A 249 2.24 -7.15 2.44
C GLU A 249 1.86 -5.87 3.21
N ALA A 250 1.44 -6.00 4.48
CA ALA A 250 1.15 -4.83 5.30
C ALA A 250 2.37 -3.92 5.46
N ALA A 251 3.56 -4.49 5.68
CA ALA A 251 4.81 -3.73 5.74
C ALA A 251 5.08 -2.98 4.41
N PHE A 252 4.94 -3.65 3.28
CA PHE A 252 5.08 -3.05 1.95
C PHE A 252 4.06 -1.95 1.70
N MET A 253 2.79 -2.16 2.08
CA MET A 253 1.71 -1.19 1.89
C MET A 253 1.91 0.10 2.68
N THR A 254 2.63 0.08 3.82
CA THR A 254 3.04 1.33 4.49
C THR A 254 3.93 2.18 3.58
N GLY A 255 4.76 1.53 2.75
CA GLY A 255 5.59 2.18 1.75
C GLY A 255 4.79 2.78 0.59
N LEU A 256 3.73 2.11 0.14
CA LEU A 256 2.82 2.66 -0.87
C LEU A 256 2.18 3.96 -0.37
N GLU A 257 1.70 3.96 0.86
CA GLU A 257 1.00 5.07 1.48
C GLU A 257 1.93 6.27 1.78
N ARG A 258 3.17 6.01 2.28
CA ARG A 258 4.19 7.07 2.44
C ARG A 258 4.52 7.77 1.12
N ASN A 259 4.42 7.05 0.02
CA ASN A 259 4.77 7.49 -1.33
C ASN A 259 3.52 7.76 -2.20
N ALA A 260 2.43 8.24 -1.61
CA ALA A 260 1.16 8.50 -2.31
C ALA A 260 1.26 9.55 -3.43
N ASP A 261 2.31 10.35 -3.46
CA ASP A 261 2.65 11.27 -4.55
C ASP A 261 3.23 10.56 -5.78
N VAL A 262 3.76 9.36 -5.61
CA VAL A 262 4.28 8.47 -6.67
C VAL A 262 3.29 7.35 -6.97
N VAL A 263 2.82 6.62 -5.94
CA VAL A 263 1.89 5.50 -6.09
C VAL A 263 0.46 5.99 -5.92
N ARG A 264 -0.28 6.02 -7.01
CA ARG A 264 -1.65 6.55 -7.00
C ARG A 264 -2.72 5.48 -6.84
N MET A 265 -2.42 4.25 -7.26
CA MET A 265 -3.35 3.14 -7.24
C MET A 265 -2.59 1.84 -6.94
N ALA A 266 -3.21 0.93 -6.18
CA ALA A 266 -2.70 -0.41 -5.94
C ALA A 266 -3.86 -1.41 -5.82
N SER A 267 -3.77 -2.55 -6.48
CA SER A 267 -4.79 -3.60 -6.46
C SER A 267 -4.18 -4.99 -6.29
N TYR A 268 -4.71 -5.70 -5.31
CA TYR A 268 -4.36 -7.10 -5.06
C TYR A 268 -4.92 -8.03 -6.15
N ALA A 269 -4.15 -9.01 -6.57
CA ALA A 269 -4.57 -10.05 -7.51
C ALA A 269 -3.93 -11.41 -7.17
N PRO A 270 -4.66 -12.54 -7.38
CA PRO A 270 -6.08 -12.61 -7.74
C PRO A 270 -7.03 -12.42 -6.55
N MET A 271 -8.28 -12.03 -6.84
CA MET A 271 -9.28 -11.75 -5.80
C MET A 271 -10.02 -13.00 -5.33
N PHE A 272 -10.37 -13.92 -6.23
CA PHE A 272 -11.24 -15.06 -5.96
C PHE A 272 -10.65 -16.36 -6.49
N ALA A 273 -10.65 -17.40 -5.65
CA ALA A 273 -10.30 -18.73 -6.06
C ALA A 273 -11.28 -19.78 -5.52
N LYS A 274 -11.66 -20.73 -6.37
CA LYS A 274 -12.52 -21.83 -5.97
C LYS A 274 -11.68 -23.02 -5.50
N TYR A 275 -11.95 -23.50 -4.29
CA TYR A 275 -11.30 -24.68 -3.75
C TYR A 275 -11.38 -25.88 -4.72
N GLY A 276 -10.25 -26.47 -5.02
CA GLY A 276 -10.13 -27.64 -5.88
C GLY A 276 -10.33 -27.38 -7.37
N ASN A 277 -10.56 -26.14 -7.79
CA ASN A 277 -10.74 -25.79 -9.20
C ASN A 277 -10.20 -24.39 -9.51
N THR A 278 -8.91 -24.21 -9.33
CA THR A 278 -8.16 -23.00 -9.66
C THR A 278 -6.76 -23.34 -10.13
N GLN A 279 -6.20 -22.55 -11.02
CA GLN A 279 -4.79 -22.60 -11.42
C GLN A 279 -3.87 -21.91 -10.41
N TRP A 280 -4.41 -21.08 -9.56
CA TRP A 280 -3.69 -20.38 -8.48
C TRP A 280 -3.78 -21.22 -7.21
N SER A 281 -2.66 -21.70 -6.73
CA SER A 281 -2.58 -22.58 -5.55
C SER A 281 -2.32 -21.83 -4.26
N ALA A 282 -1.96 -20.55 -4.36
CA ALA A 282 -1.64 -19.67 -3.24
C ALA A 282 -1.77 -18.22 -3.66
N ALA A 283 -1.93 -17.33 -2.68
CA ALA A 283 -2.06 -15.89 -2.89
C ALA A 283 -3.42 -15.42 -3.43
N ASP A 284 -4.50 -16.03 -2.97
CA ASP A 284 -5.86 -15.58 -3.30
C ASP A 284 -6.46 -14.79 -2.13
N MET A 285 -7.21 -13.73 -2.44
CA MET A 285 -7.79 -12.88 -1.40
C MET A 285 -8.97 -13.56 -0.71
N ILE A 286 -9.84 -14.21 -1.51
CA ILE A 286 -11.06 -14.89 -1.04
C ILE A 286 -11.13 -16.28 -1.63
N TRP A 287 -11.09 -17.29 -0.79
CA TRP A 287 -11.36 -18.66 -1.17
C TRP A 287 -12.82 -19.00 -1.00
N PHE A 288 -13.41 -19.73 -1.94
CA PHE A 288 -14.81 -20.14 -1.86
C PHE A 288 -15.05 -21.55 -2.39
N ASN A 289 -16.19 -22.11 -2.03
CA ASN A 289 -16.76 -23.31 -2.62
C ASN A 289 -18.22 -23.04 -3.02
N ASN A 290 -19.01 -24.07 -3.31
CA ASN A 290 -20.38 -23.91 -3.77
C ASN A 290 -21.36 -23.34 -2.71
N SER A 291 -20.98 -23.29 -1.44
CA SER A 291 -21.87 -22.94 -0.34
C SER A 291 -21.24 -22.03 0.73
N ASP A 292 -19.93 -21.80 0.66
CA ASP A 292 -19.19 -21.11 1.70
C ASP A 292 -17.95 -20.38 1.15
N TYR A 293 -17.39 -19.46 1.94
CA TYR A 293 -16.20 -18.71 1.61
C TYR A 293 -15.30 -18.45 2.83
N VAL A 294 -14.06 -18.12 2.57
CA VAL A 294 -13.05 -17.74 3.56
C VAL A 294 -12.38 -16.44 3.14
N LEU A 295 -12.35 -15.48 4.02
CA LEU A 295 -11.56 -14.27 3.92
C LEU A 295 -10.16 -14.57 4.47
N THR A 296 -9.12 -14.43 3.65
CA THR A 296 -7.75 -14.70 4.06
C THR A 296 -7.20 -13.58 4.96
N PRO A 297 -6.09 -13.78 5.68
CA PRO A 297 -5.39 -12.69 6.36
C PRO A 297 -5.03 -11.55 5.39
N ASN A 298 -4.65 -11.87 4.13
CA ASN A 298 -4.38 -10.88 3.08
C ASN A 298 -5.61 -10.02 2.78
N TYR A 299 -6.82 -10.61 2.70
CA TYR A 299 -8.07 -9.86 2.56
C TYR A 299 -8.23 -8.82 3.67
N TYR A 300 -8.02 -9.22 4.92
CA TYR A 300 -8.19 -8.30 6.05
C TYR A 300 -7.17 -7.17 6.03
N VAL A 301 -5.92 -7.42 5.65
CA VAL A 301 -4.90 -6.38 5.47
C VAL A 301 -5.33 -5.39 4.39
N GLN A 302 -5.73 -5.86 3.21
CA GLN A 302 -6.22 -5.01 2.10
C GLN A 302 -7.45 -4.19 2.54
N SER A 303 -8.41 -4.85 3.19
CA SER A 303 -9.62 -4.20 3.71
C SER A 303 -9.30 -3.12 4.75
N LEU A 304 -8.37 -3.37 5.65
CA LEU A 304 -7.98 -2.41 6.67
C LEU A 304 -7.30 -1.18 6.05
N PHE A 305 -6.41 -1.35 5.08
CA PHE A 305 -5.84 -0.21 4.35
C PHE A 305 -6.91 0.56 3.57
N SER A 306 -7.78 -0.14 2.83
CA SER A 306 -8.83 0.47 2.01
C SER A 306 -9.88 1.26 2.82
N ASN A 307 -10.21 0.80 4.05
CA ASN A 307 -11.15 1.48 4.94
C ASN A 307 -10.50 2.54 5.86
N ASN A 308 -9.17 2.67 5.82
CA ASN A 308 -8.42 3.61 6.63
C ASN A 308 -7.45 4.43 5.76
N GLN A 309 -7.91 4.88 4.61
CA GLN A 309 -7.21 5.84 3.76
C GLN A 309 -7.36 7.25 4.34
N GLY A 310 -6.46 8.15 3.96
CA GLY A 310 -6.57 9.57 4.24
C GLY A 310 -6.45 10.37 2.95
N ASP A 311 -6.60 11.68 3.05
CA ASP A 311 -6.51 12.62 1.94
C ASP A 311 -5.05 13.01 1.65
N TYR A 312 -4.20 12.98 2.69
CA TYR A 312 -2.76 13.21 2.54
C TYR A 312 -1.93 12.49 3.60
N SER A 313 -0.69 12.17 3.25
CA SER A 313 0.26 11.52 4.16
C SER A 313 0.89 12.53 5.14
N LEU A 314 1.18 12.05 6.35
CA LEU A 314 1.81 12.84 7.41
C LEU A 314 3.21 12.31 7.73
N PRO A 315 4.17 13.20 8.04
CA PRO A 315 5.47 12.80 8.54
C PRO A 315 5.34 12.09 9.89
N THR A 316 5.93 10.91 10.00
CA THR A 316 5.89 10.08 11.20
C THR A 316 7.30 9.63 11.56
N GLU A 317 7.75 9.97 12.76
CA GLU A 317 9.01 9.51 13.32
C GLU A 317 8.74 8.35 14.27
N VAL A 318 9.47 7.25 14.09
CA VAL A 318 9.36 6.03 14.90
C VAL A 318 10.68 5.81 15.65
N LYS A 319 10.58 5.61 16.98
CA LYS A 319 11.73 5.26 17.82
C LYS A 319 11.46 3.92 18.49
N LEU A 320 12.35 2.98 18.31
CA LEU A 320 12.30 1.69 19.00
C LEU A 320 12.93 1.85 20.38
N ASN A 321 12.12 1.70 21.43
CA ASN A 321 12.57 1.85 22.81
C ASN A 321 13.10 0.50 23.32
N GLY A 322 14.41 0.45 23.68
CA GLY A 322 15.02 -0.74 24.28
C GLY A 322 15.45 -1.84 23.32
N ILE A 323 15.33 -1.61 22.02
CA ILE A 323 15.99 -2.39 20.98
C ILE A 323 17.21 -1.58 20.59
N GLU A 324 18.40 -2.06 20.98
CA GLU A 324 19.60 -1.65 20.28
C GLU A 324 19.36 -2.10 18.83
N LYS A 325 19.41 -1.16 17.87
CA LYS A 325 19.50 -1.55 16.47
C LYS A 325 20.60 -2.60 16.43
N ASP A 326 20.29 -3.79 15.92
CA ASP A 326 21.36 -4.67 15.48
C ASP A 326 21.98 -3.99 14.26
N ASP A 327 22.88 -3.09 14.57
CA ASP A 327 23.60 -2.24 13.63
C ASP A 327 24.64 -3.04 12.85
N ALA A 328 24.59 -4.35 12.95
CA ALA A 328 25.40 -5.27 12.17
C ALA A 328 24.95 -5.39 10.71
N LEU A 329 24.90 -4.27 10.00
CA LEU A 329 25.28 -4.31 8.60
C LEU A 329 26.73 -4.69 8.59
N LYS A 330 27.02 -5.90 8.14
CA LYS A 330 28.39 -6.38 7.98
C LYS A 330 28.99 -5.61 6.83
N ASP A 331 29.96 -4.74 7.14
CA ASP A 331 30.58 -3.80 6.18
C ASP A 331 31.64 -4.46 5.31
N GLY A 332 31.41 -5.67 4.86
CA GLY A 332 32.31 -6.40 3.98
C GLY A 332 32.49 -5.71 2.64
N VAL A 333 33.60 -6.02 1.99
CA VAL A 333 33.90 -5.61 0.62
C VAL A 333 34.07 -6.81 -0.28
N ALA A 334 33.87 -6.64 -1.58
CA ALA A 334 34.01 -7.72 -2.54
C ALA A 334 34.63 -7.21 -3.85
N VAL A 335 35.24 -8.14 -4.57
CA VAL A 335 35.65 -7.94 -5.97
C VAL A 335 35.01 -9.03 -6.81
N GLY A 336 34.66 -8.70 -8.06
CA GLY A 336 33.94 -9.66 -8.90
C GLY A 336 34.05 -9.38 -10.39
N SER A 337 33.40 -10.26 -11.18
CA SER A 337 33.39 -10.16 -12.63
C SER A 337 32.12 -10.76 -13.22
N TRP A 338 31.88 -10.49 -14.49
CA TRP A 338 30.81 -11.07 -15.28
C TRP A 338 31.35 -11.65 -16.60
N GLY A 339 31.82 -12.91 -16.53
CA GLY A 339 32.44 -13.57 -17.68
C GLY A 339 33.71 -12.83 -18.19
N THR A 340 34.48 -12.29 -17.29
CA THR A 340 35.64 -11.45 -17.58
C THR A 340 36.79 -11.81 -16.63
N HIS A 341 37.98 -11.96 -17.12
CA HIS A 341 39.17 -12.20 -16.30
C HIS A 341 39.73 -10.88 -15.80
N ASN A 342 39.93 -10.77 -14.49
CA ASN A 342 40.30 -9.53 -13.85
C ASN A 342 41.39 -9.73 -12.80
N GLU A 343 42.12 -8.65 -12.53
CA GLU A 343 43.09 -8.56 -11.43
C GLU A 343 42.74 -7.35 -10.55
N PHE A 344 42.94 -7.55 -9.22
CA PHE A 344 42.72 -6.52 -8.20
C PHE A 344 43.88 -6.51 -7.22
N LYS A 345 44.37 -5.31 -6.87
CA LYS A 345 45.43 -5.15 -5.88
C LYS A 345 45.36 -3.82 -5.15
N ASP A 346 46.26 -3.64 -4.16
CA ASP A 346 46.31 -2.44 -3.32
C ASP A 346 44.97 -2.10 -2.67
N ILE A 347 44.24 -3.12 -2.22
CA ILE A 347 42.92 -2.97 -1.66
C ILE A 347 43.00 -2.43 -0.24
N ARG A 348 42.49 -1.22 -0.02
CA ARG A 348 42.51 -0.51 1.25
C ARG A 348 41.15 0.07 1.59
N LEU A 349 40.86 0.03 2.88
CA LEU A 349 39.63 0.59 3.43
C LEU A 349 39.98 1.70 4.43
N TYR A 350 39.45 2.89 4.20
CA TYR A 350 39.68 4.07 5.05
C TYR A 350 38.42 4.40 5.81
N SER A 351 38.48 4.39 7.15
CA SER A 351 37.37 4.77 8.03
C SER A 351 37.86 5.69 9.14
N GLY A 352 37.56 6.98 9.05
CA GLY A 352 38.16 8.01 9.90
C GLY A 352 39.69 7.96 9.82
N ASP A 353 40.33 7.78 10.97
CA ASP A 353 41.81 7.69 11.07
C ASP A 353 42.35 6.24 10.91
N THR A 354 41.48 5.27 10.68
CA THR A 354 41.82 3.85 10.56
C THR A 354 42.02 3.46 9.10
N ILE A 355 43.10 2.71 8.81
CA ILE A 355 43.36 2.16 7.48
C ILE A 355 43.43 0.63 7.62
N GLY A 356 42.49 -0.04 6.94
CA GLY A 356 42.51 -1.49 6.77
C GLY A 356 43.22 -1.85 5.47
N VAL A 357 44.31 -2.60 5.53
CA VAL A 357 45.02 -3.15 4.35
C VAL A 357 44.50 -4.57 4.11
N LEU A 358 43.83 -4.78 2.97
CA LEU A 358 43.15 -6.05 2.67
C LEU A 358 43.93 -6.94 1.70
N THR A 359 44.97 -6.42 1.10
CA THR A 359 45.95 -7.16 0.30
C THR A 359 47.38 -6.63 0.55
N PRO A 360 48.43 -7.47 0.52
CA PRO A 360 49.82 -7.00 0.63
C PRO A 360 50.13 -5.91 -0.42
N SER A 361 51.04 -4.99 -0.06
CA SER A 361 51.51 -3.94 -1.01
C SER A 361 53.04 -3.93 -1.12
N GLU A 362 53.58 -3.71 -2.32
CA GLU A 362 55.02 -3.66 -2.57
C GLU A 362 55.74 -2.49 -1.88
N SER A 363 55.04 -1.54 -1.26
CA SER A 363 55.60 -0.27 -0.79
C SER A 363 55.73 -0.15 0.73
N GLU A 364 55.39 -1.13 1.52
CA GLU A 364 55.56 -1.10 2.97
C GLU A 364 56.72 -2.02 3.38
N GLU A 365 57.90 -1.43 3.62
CA GLU A 365 58.92 -2.06 4.48
C GLU A 365 58.33 -2.13 5.90
N TYR A 366 57.95 -3.31 6.33
CA TYR A 366 57.59 -3.56 7.73
C TYR A 366 58.82 -3.31 8.60
N ASP A 367 58.85 -2.27 9.44
CA ASP A 367 59.79 -2.17 10.55
C ASP A 367 59.54 -3.32 11.52
N ASP A 368 60.36 -4.36 11.41
CA ASP A 368 60.40 -5.52 12.31
C ASP A 368 60.90 -5.08 13.70
N GLU A 369 60.00 -4.56 14.56
CA GLU A 369 60.28 -4.41 16.00
C GLU A 369 59.27 -5.07 16.93
N ASP A 370 58.45 -6.04 16.50
CA ASP A 370 57.67 -6.90 17.40
C ASP A 370 57.90 -8.37 17.06
N ASP A 371 58.74 -8.97 17.90
CA ASP A 371 59.24 -10.33 17.96
C ASP A 371 58.14 -11.40 18.00
N TYR A 372 57.66 -11.87 16.81
CA TYR A 372 57.00 -13.12 16.66
C TYR A 372 57.91 -14.09 15.92
N ASN A 373 58.46 -15.06 16.68
CA ASN A 373 59.18 -16.25 16.21
C ASN A 373 58.36 -17.00 15.14
N LEU A 374 58.65 -16.75 13.88
CA LEU A 374 58.22 -17.57 12.75
C LEU A 374 59.43 -18.36 12.23
N ASP A 375 59.88 -19.34 12.98
CA ASP A 375 60.75 -20.45 12.51
C ASP A 375 59.88 -21.59 11.95
N GLU A 376 59.04 -21.31 10.92
CA GLU A 376 58.53 -22.31 10.02
C GLU A 376 58.84 -21.87 8.61
N GLU A 377 59.62 -22.67 7.87
CA GLU A 377 59.87 -22.57 6.43
C GLU A 377 58.55 -22.60 5.72
N TYR A 378 58.00 -21.43 5.37
CA TYR A 378 56.88 -21.35 4.43
C TYR A 378 57.41 -21.69 3.04
N ASP A 379 56.83 -22.69 2.40
CA ASP A 379 57.02 -23.04 1.01
C ASP A 379 56.68 -21.78 0.16
N GLU A 380 57.62 -21.30 -0.65
CA GLU A 380 57.53 -20.05 -1.41
C GLU A 380 56.41 -19.99 -2.46
N ASP A 381 55.52 -21.02 -2.52
CA ASP A 381 54.50 -21.18 -3.57
C ASP A 381 53.04 -21.08 -3.10
N ASP A 382 52.73 -20.90 -1.79
CA ASP A 382 51.35 -20.94 -1.28
C ASP A 382 50.94 -19.62 -0.57
N TYR A 383 50.68 -18.55 -1.34
CA TYR A 383 49.86 -17.45 -0.86
C TYR A 383 48.36 -17.82 -0.93
N ASN A 384 47.79 -18.27 0.19
CA ASN A 384 46.39 -18.66 0.26
C ASN A 384 45.50 -17.44 0.56
N LEU A 385 44.48 -17.23 -0.28
CA LEU A 385 43.47 -16.16 -0.11
C LEU A 385 42.82 -16.18 1.26
N GLU A 386 42.57 -17.35 1.81
CA GLU A 386 41.88 -17.55 3.09
C GLU A 386 42.75 -17.07 4.28
N ASP A 387 44.09 -17.14 4.20
CA ASP A 387 44.99 -16.65 5.23
C ASP A 387 44.95 -15.13 5.38
N TRP A 388 44.56 -14.42 4.29
CA TRP A 388 44.33 -12.98 4.26
C TRP A 388 42.89 -12.60 4.60
N GLY A 389 42.00 -13.56 4.89
CA GLY A 389 40.61 -13.35 5.28
C GLY A 389 39.61 -13.27 4.10
N TRP A 390 40.09 -13.40 2.85
CA TRP A 390 39.22 -13.44 1.68
C TRP A 390 38.48 -14.77 1.56
N LYS A 391 37.22 -14.72 1.13
CA LYS A 391 36.34 -15.89 0.94
C LYS A 391 35.82 -15.94 -0.49
N ILE A 392 35.97 -17.10 -1.13
CA ILE A 392 35.44 -17.31 -2.47
C ILE A 392 33.94 -17.58 -2.37
N GLY A 393 33.13 -16.72 -2.97
CA GLY A 393 31.69 -16.96 -3.12
C GLY A 393 31.37 -17.73 -4.40
N LYS A 394 32.02 -17.38 -5.51
CA LYS A 394 31.85 -18.03 -6.81
C LYS A 394 33.04 -17.71 -7.74
N GLY A 395 33.39 -18.65 -8.64
CA GLY A 395 34.45 -18.51 -9.63
C GLY A 395 35.81 -19.06 -9.15
N GLU A 396 36.87 -18.90 -9.97
CA GLU A 396 38.22 -19.34 -9.68
C GLU A 396 39.07 -18.13 -9.32
N TRP A 397 39.57 -18.13 -8.09
CA TRP A 397 40.32 -17.04 -7.50
C TRP A 397 41.66 -17.50 -6.93
N THR A 398 42.72 -16.76 -7.20
CA THR A 398 44.05 -16.96 -6.61
C THR A 398 44.60 -15.61 -6.14
N MET A 399 45.59 -15.64 -5.24
CA MET A 399 46.37 -14.44 -4.91
C MET A 399 47.85 -14.75 -5.15
N ASN A 400 48.54 -13.89 -5.85
CA ASN A 400 49.97 -14.03 -6.07
C ASN A 400 50.76 -13.41 -4.90
N LYS A 401 52.06 -13.66 -4.87
CA LYS A 401 52.99 -13.12 -3.85
C LYS A 401 53.06 -11.58 -3.77
N GLU A 402 52.58 -10.88 -4.79
CA GLU A 402 52.55 -9.42 -4.87
C GLU A 402 51.19 -8.88 -4.34
N GLY A 403 50.36 -9.74 -3.75
CA GLY A 403 49.05 -9.36 -3.19
C GLY A 403 47.97 -9.08 -4.24
N THR A 404 48.19 -9.54 -5.49
CA THR A 404 47.17 -9.37 -6.54
C THR A 404 46.18 -10.53 -6.52
N LEU A 405 44.88 -10.22 -6.33
CA LEU A 405 43.79 -11.13 -6.52
C LEU A 405 43.54 -11.33 -8.03
N VAL A 406 43.49 -12.57 -8.48
CA VAL A 406 43.30 -12.93 -9.89
C VAL A 406 42.05 -13.77 -10.03
N GLN A 407 41.12 -13.31 -10.84
CA GLN A 407 39.92 -14.04 -11.27
C GLN A 407 40.17 -14.62 -12.67
N SER A 408 40.10 -15.94 -12.82
CA SER A 408 40.48 -16.66 -14.04
C SER A 408 39.40 -17.48 -14.69
N SER A 409 38.17 -17.53 -14.13
CA SER A 409 37.06 -18.26 -14.70
C SER A 409 36.18 -17.42 -15.63
N ASP A 410 35.57 -18.04 -16.63
CA ASP A 410 34.55 -17.44 -17.50
C ASP A 410 33.15 -17.38 -16.86
N GLU A 411 33.04 -17.59 -15.54
CA GLU A 411 31.74 -17.61 -14.87
C GLU A 411 31.13 -16.21 -14.76
N THR A 412 29.83 -16.14 -15.01
CA THR A 412 29.05 -14.92 -14.74
C THR A 412 28.77 -14.78 -13.25
N GLY A 413 29.04 -13.59 -12.71
CA GLY A 413 28.86 -13.30 -11.28
C GLY A 413 29.91 -13.97 -10.38
N ALA A 414 31.15 -14.13 -10.87
CA ALA A 414 32.28 -14.53 -10.04
C ALA A 414 32.51 -13.46 -8.97
N ILE A 415 32.70 -13.89 -7.71
CA ILE A 415 32.83 -13.00 -6.56
C ILE A 415 33.74 -13.59 -5.50
N CYS A 416 34.64 -12.78 -4.98
CA CYS A 416 35.42 -13.02 -3.79
C CYS A 416 35.18 -11.88 -2.81
N TYR A 417 34.89 -12.18 -1.52
CA TYR A 417 34.54 -11.16 -0.55
C TYR A 417 35.38 -11.25 0.72
N PHE A 418 35.54 -10.10 1.37
CA PHE A 418 36.24 -9.92 2.62
C PHE A 418 35.25 -9.42 3.68
N PRO A 419 34.93 -10.22 4.71
CA PRO A 419 34.08 -9.80 5.81
C PRO A 419 34.86 -8.83 6.70
N TYR A 420 34.41 -7.59 6.81
CA TYR A 420 35.01 -6.58 7.68
C TYR A 420 34.05 -6.23 8.82
N PRO A 421 34.44 -6.26 10.09
CA PRO A 421 33.60 -5.79 11.16
C PRO A 421 33.79 -4.30 11.44
N ASP A 422 32.71 -3.56 11.56
CA ASP A 422 32.61 -2.25 12.17
C ASP A 422 33.01 -1.01 11.34
N ASN A 423 32.24 -0.61 10.30
CA ASN A 423 32.03 0.83 10.03
C ASN A 423 31.08 1.08 8.85
N ARG A 424 30.01 1.83 9.09
CA ARG A 424 28.99 2.17 8.07
C ARG A 424 29.46 3.21 7.05
N GLN A 425 30.52 3.94 7.37
CA GLN A 425 31.05 5.01 6.52
C GLN A 425 32.53 4.76 6.27
N TYR A 426 32.86 4.50 5.03
CA TYR A 426 34.25 4.22 4.65
C TYR A 426 34.49 4.56 3.17
N THR A 427 35.76 4.69 2.82
CA THR A 427 36.23 4.78 1.44
C THR A 427 37.02 3.52 1.12
N LEU A 428 36.61 2.76 0.12
CA LEU A 428 37.32 1.65 -0.45
C LEU A 428 38.19 2.18 -1.62
N SER A 429 39.49 1.91 -1.59
CA SER A 429 40.41 2.24 -2.67
C SER A 429 41.12 0.98 -3.15
N LEU A 430 41.23 0.78 -4.45
CA LEU A 430 41.92 -0.36 -5.05
C LEU A 430 42.40 -0.06 -6.48
N LYS A 431 43.23 -0.92 -6.99
CA LYS A 431 43.56 -0.96 -8.41
C LYS A 431 42.91 -2.17 -9.06
N ALA A 432 42.26 -1.99 -10.22
CA ALA A 432 41.66 -3.05 -10.98
C ALA A 432 42.16 -3.07 -12.42
N ARG A 433 42.28 -4.27 -12.99
CA ARG A 433 42.71 -4.46 -14.37
C ARG A 433 41.92 -5.58 -15.02
N LYS A 434 41.37 -5.29 -16.20
CA LYS A 434 40.77 -6.29 -17.07
C LYS A 434 41.83 -6.98 -17.90
N LEU A 435 41.83 -8.31 -17.91
CA LEU A 435 42.72 -9.12 -18.74
C LEU A 435 42.07 -9.54 -20.05
N SER A 436 40.85 -10.00 -20.00
CA SER A 436 40.06 -10.41 -21.17
C SER A 436 38.59 -10.51 -20.84
N GLY A 437 37.69 -10.54 -21.83
CA GLY A 437 36.25 -10.70 -21.69
C GLY A 437 35.44 -9.53 -22.20
N GLY A 438 34.11 -9.67 -22.20
CA GLY A 438 33.20 -8.73 -22.82
C GLY A 438 32.81 -7.54 -21.96
N GLU A 439 33.05 -7.59 -20.64
CA GLU A 439 32.71 -6.53 -19.67
C GLU A 439 33.92 -6.05 -18.90
N GLY A 440 33.77 -5.11 -17.99
CA GLY A 440 34.77 -4.63 -17.10
C GLY A 440 34.90 -5.44 -15.81
N PHE A 441 34.82 -4.79 -14.64
CA PHE A 441 34.96 -5.42 -13.33
C PHE A 441 33.87 -4.94 -12.35
N GLN A 442 33.68 -5.68 -11.26
CA GLN A 442 32.70 -5.42 -10.25
C GLN A 442 33.34 -5.20 -8.89
N ILE A 443 32.84 -4.21 -8.13
CA ILE A 443 33.25 -3.93 -6.76
C ILE A 443 32.04 -4.06 -5.87
N GLY A 444 32.13 -4.91 -4.85
CA GLY A 444 31.09 -5.07 -3.82
C GLY A 444 31.40 -4.21 -2.59
N VAL A 445 30.42 -3.55 -2.07
CA VAL A 445 30.51 -2.75 -0.83
C VAL A 445 29.29 -3.00 0.05
N ALA A 446 29.42 -2.69 1.35
CA ALA A 446 28.41 -2.98 2.36
C ALA A 446 27.91 -4.43 2.24
N ALA A 447 28.83 -5.38 2.20
CA ALA A 447 28.54 -6.79 1.93
C ALA A 447 28.32 -7.56 3.24
N ASP A 448 27.11 -8.13 3.41
CA ASP A 448 26.84 -9.11 4.46
C ASP A 448 27.50 -10.45 4.13
N ASP A 449 27.45 -10.82 2.87
CA ASP A 449 28.02 -12.05 2.32
C ASP A 449 28.15 -11.94 0.78
N ALA A 450 28.48 -13.06 0.13
CA ALA A 450 28.59 -13.13 -1.33
C ALA A 450 27.25 -12.99 -2.10
N LEU A 451 26.11 -12.96 -1.42
CA LEU A 451 24.77 -12.89 -2.01
C LEU A 451 24.04 -11.59 -1.65
N ASN A 452 24.53 -10.86 -0.62
CA ASN A 452 23.87 -9.66 -0.11
C ASN A 452 24.87 -8.51 -0.02
N TYR A 453 24.88 -7.61 -0.99
CA TYR A 453 25.84 -6.49 -1.10
C TYR A 453 25.36 -5.44 -2.11
N TYR A 454 26.02 -4.28 -2.13
CA TYR A 454 25.88 -3.34 -3.23
C TYR A 454 27.00 -3.56 -4.25
N ARG A 455 26.65 -3.78 -5.51
CA ARG A 455 27.56 -4.03 -6.61
C ARG A 455 27.77 -2.77 -7.43
N VAL A 456 28.97 -2.21 -7.41
CA VAL A 456 29.41 -1.19 -8.37
C VAL A 456 29.92 -1.93 -9.61
N ASN A 457 29.14 -1.93 -10.69
CA ASN A 457 29.51 -2.53 -11.96
C ASN A 457 30.19 -1.45 -12.82
N ILE A 458 31.45 -1.64 -13.21
CA ILE A 458 32.28 -0.68 -13.95
C ILE A 458 32.65 -1.31 -15.29
N GLY A 459 32.15 -0.76 -16.40
CA GLY A 459 32.26 -1.37 -17.72
C GLY A 459 31.31 -2.57 -17.88
N GLY A 460 30.10 -2.50 -17.32
CA GLY A 460 29.05 -3.47 -17.54
C GLY A 460 28.32 -3.27 -18.88
N TRP A 461 27.38 -4.18 -19.18
CA TRP A 461 26.51 -4.13 -20.36
C TRP A 461 27.29 -3.94 -21.67
N GLY A 462 28.19 -4.88 -21.93
CA GLY A 462 29.04 -4.84 -23.11
C GLY A 462 30.17 -3.79 -23.02
N ASN A 463 30.67 -3.56 -21.83
CA ASN A 463 31.78 -2.65 -21.51
C ASN A 463 31.49 -1.18 -21.84
N THR A 464 30.26 -0.72 -21.52
CA THR A 464 29.82 0.65 -21.86
C THR A 464 29.34 1.47 -20.66
N THR A 465 29.04 0.83 -19.51
CA THR A 465 28.24 1.47 -18.47
C THR A 465 28.86 1.28 -17.07
N ALA A 466 28.78 2.30 -16.22
CA ALA A 466 29.01 2.18 -14.79
C ALA A 466 27.69 2.40 -14.03
N LYS A 467 27.33 1.46 -13.12
CA LYS A 467 26.08 1.52 -12.34
C LYS A 467 26.26 0.81 -11.00
N VAL A 468 25.65 1.35 -9.94
CA VAL A 468 25.51 0.62 -8.67
C VAL A 468 24.20 -0.15 -8.66
N GLN A 469 24.21 -1.39 -8.15
CA GLN A 469 23.05 -2.26 -8.02
C GLN A 469 23.03 -2.86 -6.61
N GLN A 470 21.88 -2.91 -5.97
CA GLN A 470 21.70 -3.71 -4.76
C GLN A 470 21.54 -5.18 -5.15
N ILE A 471 22.26 -6.07 -4.52
CA ILE A 471 22.14 -7.52 -4.67
C ILE A 471 21.53 -8.08 -3.38
N VAL A 472 20.44 -8.81 -3.51
CA VAL A 472 19.75 -9.47 -2.40
C VAL A 472 19.53 -10.92 -2.77
N ASN A 473 20.01 -11.84 -1.93
CA ASN A 473 19.99 -13.28 -2.21
C ASN A 473 20.57 -13.64 -3.60
N GLY A 474 21.61 -12.93 -4.02
CA GLY A 474 22.29 -13.16 -5.30
C GLY A 474 21.59 -12.55 -6.52
N VAL A 475 20.45 -11.89 -6.34
CA VAL A 475 19.67 -11.27 -7.42
C VAL A 475 19.76 -9.76 -7.36
N SER A 476 19.96 -9.12 -8.51
CA SER A 476 19.93 -7.65 -8.59
C SER A 476 18.52 -7.13 -8.32
N SER A 477 18.40 -6.23 -7.35
CA SER A 477 17.16 -5.54 -7.00
C SER A 477 16.94 -4.27 -7.83
N SER A 478 17.59 -4.12 -8.97
CA SER A 478 17.43 -2.92 -9.81
C SER A 478 15.97 -2.76 -10.21
N SER A 479 15.38 -1.68 -9.77
CA SER A 479 13.99 -1.34 -10.04
C SER A 479 13.94 -0.14 -10.99
N GLY A 480 12.96 -0.14 -11.87
CA GLY A 480 12.60 0.81 -12.89
C GLY A 480 12.85 2.28 -12.60
N ASN A 481 11.93 3.12 -12.43
CA ASN A 481 12.04 4.59 -12.42
C ASN A 481 12.85 5.20 -11.26
N VAL A 482 14.16 4.90 -11.20
CA VAL A 482 15.05 5.37 -10.13
C VAL A 482 15.96 6.48 -10.65
N ALA A 483 15.41 7.62 -10.99
CA ALA A 483 16.16 8.71 -11.59
C ALA A 483 17.14 9.41 -10.64
N GLU A 484 16.98 9.28 -9.33
CA GLU A 484 17.89 9.83 -8.34
C GLU A 484 18.76 8.78 -7.63
N GLN A 485 18.46 7.48 -7.79
CA GLN A 485 19.19 6.41 -7.10
C GLN A 485 20.48 6.01 -7.75
N SER A 486 20.62 6.13 -9.04
CA SER A 486 21.89 5.84 -9.68
C SER A 486 22.15 6.82 -10.82
N TYR A 487 23.15 7.68 -10.64
CA TYR A 487 23.76 8.25 -11.80
C TYR A 487 24.47 7.13 -12.54
N VAL A 488 24.09 6.90 -13.77
CA VAL A 488 24.68 5.90 -14.65
C VAL A 488 25.67 6.61 -15.58
N GLY A 489 26.93 6.25 -15.47
CA GLY A 489 27.98 6.81 -16.31
C GLY A 489 28.28 5.94 -17.53
N ASN A 490 28.79 6.56 -18.59
CA ASN A 490 29.36 5.84 -19.72
C ASN A 490 30.84 5.57 -19.44
N VAL A 491 31.21 4.30 -19.30
CA VAL A 491 32.57 3.86 -18.96
C VAL A 491 32.99 2.70 -19.85
N HIS A 492 34.19 2.81 -20.40
CA HIS A 492 34.82 1.74 -21.17
C HIS A 492 36.14 1.34 -20.53
N ILE A 493 36.37 0.06 -20.30
CA ILE A 493 37.55 -0.52 -19.68
C ILE A 493 38.40 -1.20 -20.77
N ASN A 494 39.62 -0.71 -20.96
CA ASN A 494 40.59 -1.31 -21.87
C ASN A 494 41.24 -2.55 -21.27
N ASP A 495 41.58 -3.53 -22.10
CA ASP A 495 42.31 -4.71 -21.66
C ASP A 495 43.74 -4.34 -21.24
N ASN A 496 44.21 -4.99 -20.18
CA ASN A 496 45.60 -4.88 -19.66
C ASN A 496 46.01 -3.47 -19.14
N GLU A 497 45.06 -2.60 -18.88
CA GLU A 497 45.27 -1.28 -18.29
C GLU A 497 44.84 -1.28 -16.81
N TRP A 498 45.66 -0.73 -15.93
CA TRP A 498 45.35 -0.55 -14.51
C TRP A 498 44.55 0.74 -14.30
N TYR A 499 43.49 0.63 -13.55
CA TYR A 499 42.61 1.72 -13.15
C TYR A 499 42.61 1.88 -11.65
N ASP A 500 42.69 3.11 -11.17
CA ASP A 500 42.43 3.45 -9.79
C ASP A 500 40.92 3.53 -9.57
N VAL A 501 40.40 2.74 -8.63
CA VAL A 501 38.98 2.68 -8.28
C VAL A 501 38.83 3.16 -6.86
N THR A 502 37.94 4.13 -6.65
CA THR A 502 37.54 4.60 -5.33
C THR A 502 36.03 4.48 -5.18
N VAL A 503 35.59 3.92 -4.06
CA VAL A 503 34.14 3.83 -3.72
C VAL A 503 33.95 4.42 -2.33
N GLU A 504 33.21 5.52 -2.27
CA GLU A 504 32.77 6.15 -1.02
C GLU A 504 31.44 5.56 -0.58
N VAL A 505 31.38 5.07 0.65
CA VAL A 505 30.19 4.49 1.27
C VAL A 505 29.82 5.34 2.47
N THR A 506 28.63 5.91 2.45
CA THR A 506 28.02 6.64 3.57
C THR A 506 26.70 5.96 4.01
N ASP A 507 26.06 6.45 5.05
CA ASP A 507 24.75 5.93 5.47
C ASP A 507 23.68 6.10 4.36
N ASP A 508 23.75 7.18 3.61
CA ASP A 508 22.74 7.57 2.63
C ASP A 508 23.11 7.28 1.18
N GLU A 509 24.40 7.15 0.85
CA GLU A 509 24.83 7.14 -0.56
C GLU A 509 26.12 6.32 -0.78
N ILE A 510 26.21 5.71 -1.95
CA ILE A 510 27.43 5.08 -2.49
C ILE A 510 27.83 5.88 -3.72
N LYS A 511 29.10 6.30 -3.79
CA LYS A 511 29.71 6.98 -4.95
C LYS A 511 30.92 6.22 -5.45
N ALA A 512 31.07 6.13 -6.75
CA ALA A 512 32.24 5.48 -7.37
C ALA A 512 32.95 6.43 -8.31
N TYR A 513 34.29 6.28 -8.31
CA TYR A 513 35.21 7.05 -9.10
C TYR A 513 36.18 6.11 -9.81
N LEU A 514 36.56 6.46 -11.01
CA LEU A 514 37.57 5.77 -11.82
C LEU A 514 38.67 6.76 -12.22
N ASN A 515 39.91 6.51 -11.81
CA ASN A 515 41.04 7.45 -12.01
C ASN A 515 40.69 8.87 -11.51
N ASP A 516 40.12 8.97 -10.32
CA ASP A 516 39.62 10.20 -9.66
C ASP A 516 38.42 10.90 -10.37
N GLU A 517 37.91 10.36 -11.48
CA GLU A 517 36.72 10.89 -12.14
C GLU A 517 35.44 10.20 -11.59
N PHE A 518 34.44 10.99 -11.21
CA PHE A 518 33.13 10.47 -10.78
C PHE A 518 32.43 9.71 -11.91
N ILE A 519 32.00 8.47 -11.64
CA ILE A 519 31.41 7.61 -12.66
C ILE A 519 29.96 7.19 -12.36
N CYS A 520 29.61 6.96 -11.12
CA CYS A 520 28.23 6.61 -10.75
C CYS A 520 27.99 6.79 -9.27
N SER A 521 26.70 6.90 -8.89
CA SER A 521 26.27 6.91 -7.49
C SER A 521 24.96 6.18 -7.28
N TYR A 522 24.69 5.88 -6.01
CA TYR A 522 23.44 5.23 -5.57
C TYR A 522 23.04 5.74 -4.20
N LYS A 523 21.84 6.33 -4.09
CA LYS A 523 21.27 6.68 -2.79
C LYS A 523 20.67 5.43 -2.16
N LYS A 524 21.17 5.06 -0.99
CA LYS A 524 20.67 3.92 -0.24
C LYS A 524 19.23 4.19 0.21
N PRO A 525 18.32 3.21 0.09
CA PRO A 525 17.01 3.33 0.70
C PRO A 525 17.16 3.47 2.22
N LYS A 526 16.30 4.27 2.85
CA LYS A 526 16.28 4.33 4.31
C LYS A 526 15.82 2.99 4.86
N GLU A 527 16.65 2.34 5.66
CA GLU A 527 16.27 1.12 6.37
C GLU A 527 15.39 1.46 7.57
N TYR A 528 14.16 0.96 7.58
CA TYR A 528 13.19 1.11 8.67
C TYR A 528 12.73 -0.28 9.14
N GLY A 529 13.50 -1.20 9.43
CA GLY A 529 13.06 -2.49 9.97
C GLY A 529 13.40 -2.57 11.45
N PRO A 530 12.83 -3.49 12.21
CA PRO A 530 11.77 -4.46 11.91
C PRO A 530 10.34 -3.91 12.09
N VAL A 531 10.19 -2.61 12.32
CA VAL A 531 8.90 -1.94 12.46
C VAL A 531 8.70 -1.00 11.27
N TYR A 532 7.54 -1.12 10.62
CA TYR A 532 7.14 -0.31 9.47
C TYR A 532 5.94 0.54 9.85
N SER A 533 5.87 1.76 9.32
CA SER A 533 4.75 2.63 9.63
C SER A 533 4.44 3.61 8.50
N SER A 534 3.19 4.05 8.49
CA SER A 534 2.71 5.20 7.72
C SER A 534 1.66 5.94 8.53
N SER A 535 1.47 7.21 8.23
CA SER A 535 0.39 8.01 8.82
C SER A 535 -0.26 8.86 7.75
N VAL A 536 -1.58 8.95 7.83
CA VAL A 536 -2.40 9.76 6.93
C VAL A 536 -3.40 10.58 7.74
N TYR A 537 -3.86 11.67 7.15
CA TYR A 537 -4.95 12.48 7.69
C TYR A 537 -6.19 12.28 6.84
N ASP A 538 -7.31 12.00 7.48
CA ASP A 538 -8.63 11.85 6.91
C ASP A 538 -9.42 13.14 7.20
N GLU A 539 -9.62 13.96 6.18
CA GLU A 539 -10.32 15.25 6.29
C GLU A 539 -11.81 15.08 6.66
N GLU A 540 -12.43 13.97 6.26
CA GLU A 540 -13.83 13.70 6.55
C GLU A 540 -14.06 13.44 8.03
N THR A 541 -13.23 12.61 8.66
CA THR A 541 -13.36 12.23 10.07
C THR A 541 -12.52 13.10 11.01
N GLY A 542 -11.55 13.83 10.47
CA GLY A 542 -10.54 14.58 11.23
C GLY A 542 -9.60 13.67 12.01
N ASP A 543 -9.41 12.45 11.55
CA ASP A 543 -8.53 11.51 12.20
C ASP A 543 -7.13 11.52 11.58
N VAL A 544 -6.14 11.49 12.44
CA VAL A 544 -4.82 10.99 12.05
C VAL A 544 -4.85 9.47 12.19
N ILE A 545 -4.64 8.77 11.09
CA ILE A 545 -4.65 7.32 11.03
C ILE A 545 -3.21 6.84 10.93
N VAL A 546 -2.73 6.20 12.00
CA VAL A 546 -1.38 5.64 12.07
C VAL A 546 -1.44 4.15 11.85
N LYS A 547 -0.64 3.65 10.93
CA LYS A 547 -0.47 2.22 10.65
C LYS A 547 0.89 1.78 11.14
N VAL A 548 0.93 0.69 11.90
CA VAL A 548 2.16 0.14 12.49
C VAL A 548 2.21 -1.35 12.22
N VAL A 549 3.32 -1.82 11.66
CA VAL A 549 3.59 -3.23 11.40
C VAL A 549 4.83 -3.63 12.19
N ASN A 550 4.65 -4.51 13.17
CA ASN A 550 5.74 -5.14 13.91
C ASN A 550 5.98 -6.54 13.34
N THR A 551 7.15 -6.77 12.77
CA THR A 551 7.52 -8.07 12.18
C THR A 551 8.46 -8.89 13.06
N MET A 552 8.61 -8.51 14.35
CA MET A 552 9.35 -9.28 15.35
C MET A 552 8.43 -10.29 16.03
N ASP A 553 9.01 -11.40 16.46
CA ASP A 553 8.37 -12.45 17.25
C ASP A 553 8.16 -12.06 18.72
N SER A 554 8.33 -10.80 19.06
CA SER A 554 8.18 -10.21 20.39
C SER A 554 7.45 -8.86 20.32
N ASP A 555 6.81 -8.49 21.42
CA ASP A 555 6.20 -7.19 21.60
C ASP A 555 7.27 -6.10 21.57
N VAL A 556 7.01 -5.02 20.85
CA VAL A 556 7.93 -3.89 20.70
C VAL A 556 7.32 -2.62 21.25
N ASN A 557 8.03 -1.97 22.16
CA ASN A 557 7.65 -0.64 22.64
C ASN A 557 8.15 0.43 21.69
N ILE A 558 7.21 1.15 21.08
CA ILE A 558 7.47 2.11 20.01
C ILE A 558 7.11 3.51 20.49
N GLY A 559 8.08 4.43 20.45
CA GLY A 559 7.81 5.86 20.54
C GLY A 559 7.38 6.38 19.17
N MET A 560 6.21 6.97 19.09
CA MET A 560 5.63 7.55 17.87
C MET A 560 5.57 9.08 18.01
N ASN A 561 6.04 9.79 16.99
CA ASN A 561 5.84 11.22 16.85
C ASN A 561 5.19 11.50 15.49
N VAL A 562 3.93 11.94 15.53
CA VAL A 562 3.16 12.32 14.33
C VAL A 562 3.07 13.83 14.28
N SER A 563 3.52 14.42 13.18
CA SER A 563 3.51 15.88 12.97
C SER A 563 2.57 16.28 11.84
N GLY A 564 2.18 17.55 11.84
CA GLY A 564 1.28 18.12 10.83
C GLY A 564 -0.10 18.45 11.37
N GLU A 565 -0.68 17.59 12.22
CA GLU A 565 -1.98 17.78 12.84
C GLU A 565 -1.90 17.70 14.37
N THR A 566 -2.85 18.29 15.08
CA THR A 566 -2.87 18.31 16.57
C THR A 566 -3.87 17.28 17.10
N VAL A 567 -3.36 16.26 17.77
CA VAL A 567 -4.19 15.26 18.46
C VAL A 567 -4.78 15.86 19.75
N THR A 568 -6.09 15.76 19.88
CA THR A 568 -6.86 16.37 21.01
C THR A 568 -7.43 15.35 21.99
N SER A 569 -7.58 14.10 21.61
CA SER A 569 -8.06 13.00 22.48
C SER A 569 -6.89 12.24 23.05
N ASN A 570 -6.97 11.85 24.31
CA ASN A 570 -6.00 10.95 24.96
C ASN A 570 -6.36 9.45 24.77
N ILE A 571 -7.47 9.18 24.09
CA ILE A 571 -7.96 7.85 23.76
C ILE A 571 -7.98 7.70 22.25
N ALA A 572 -7.50 6.57 21.76
CA ALA A 572 -7.55 6.21 20.35
C ALA A 572 -8.12 4.81 20.14
N LYS A 573 -9.03 4.69 19.17
CA LYS A 573 -9.50 3.41 18.67
C LYS A 573 -8.37 2.73 17.90
N THR A 574 -8.04 1.50 18.29
CA THR A 574 -6.97 0.74 17.68
C THR A 574 -7.49 -0.61 17.19
N THR A 575 -7.27 -0.92 15.91
CA THR A 575 -7.59 -2.22 15.33
C THR A 575 -6.28 -3.00 15.14
N VAL A 576 -6.21 -4.21 15.69
CA VAL A 576 -5.00 -5.04 15.67
C VAL A 576 -5.27 -6.39 15.05
N MET A 577 -4.37 -6.85 14.19
CA MET A 577 -4.24 -8.23 13.75
C MET A 577 -2.90 -8.78 14.24
N SER A 578 -2.89 -9.96 14.86
CA SER A 578 -1.68 -10.63 15.35
C SER A 578 -1.93 -12.12 15.55
N GLY A 579 -0.87 -12.90 15.52
CA GLY A 579 -0.91 -14.34 15.75
C GLY A 579 0.34 -15.04 15.25
N ASP A 580 0.38 -16.37 15.37
CA ASP A 580 1.45 -17.19 14.79
C ASP A 580 1.53 -16.99 13.28
N THR A 581 2.70 -16.71 12.77
CA THR A 581 2.96 -16.35 11.37
C THR A 581 2.61 -17.45 10.36
N ASN A 582 2.53 -18.71 10.82
CA ASN A 582 2.14 -19.85 9.98
C ASN A 582 0.62 -20.06 9.88
N LEU A 583 -0.19 -19.30 10.63
CA LEU A 583 -1.64 -19.48 10.62
C LEU A 583 -2.25 -18.95 9.32
N GLU A 584 -3.23 -19.70 8.84
CA GLU A 584 -4.10 -19.34 7.73
C GLU A 584 -5.57 -19.43 8.15
N ASN A 585 -6.41 -18.60 7.55
CA ASN A 585 -7.85 -18.78 7.64
C ASN A 585 -8.29 -19.87 6.67
N SER A 586 -9.15 -20.76 7.12
CA SER A 586 -9.65 -21.91 6.34
C SER A 586 -11.15 -22.11 6.52
N LEU A 587 -11.76 -22.97 5.73
CA LEU A 587 -13.18 -23.31 5.91
C LEU A 587 -13.49 -23.87 7.31
N ASP A 588 -12.54 -24.61 7.92
CA ASP A 588 -12.69 -25.19 9.25
C ASP A 588 -12.39 -24.17 10.37
N ASN A 589 -11.59 -23.14 10.07
CA ASN A 589 -11.24 -22.07 11.01
C ASN A 589 -11.10 -20.73 10.29
N LYS A 590 -12.23 -20.05 10.06
CA LYS A 590 -12.30 -18.79 9.31
C LYS A 590 -11.72 -17.59 10.05
N ASN A 591 -11.53 -17.70 11.36
CA ASN A 591 -11.17 -16.61 12.25
C ASN A 591 -9.84 -16.86 12.97
N ALA A 592 -8.92 -17.61 12.37
CA ALA A 592 -7.58 -17.83 12.93
C ALA A 592 -6.83 -16.50 13.09
N ILE A 593 -6.88 -15.67 12.05
CA ILE A 593 -6.29 -14.32 12.02
C ILE A 593 -7.36 -13.34 11.51
N VAL A 594 -7.85 -12.50 12.40
CA VAL A 594 -8.89 -11.48 12.11
C VAL A 594 -8.61 -10.20 12.88
N PRO A 595 -9.10 -9.05 12.41
CA PRO A 595 -9.00 -7.79 13.15
C PRO A 595 -9.71 -7.85 14.51
N LYS A 596 -9.08 -7.24 15.53
CA LYS A 596 -9.64 -7.06 16.88
C LYS A 596 -9.52 -5.61 17.28
N GLU A 597 -10.56 -5.07 17.89
CA GLU A 597 -10.53 -3.70 18.40
C GLU A 597 -10.01 -3.67 19.83
N ILE A 598 -9.13 -2.72 20.11
CA ILE A 598 -8.62 -2.40 21.45
C ILE A 598 -8.59 -0.88 21.60
N GLU A 599 -8.42 -0.41 22.82
CA GLU A 599 -8.31 1.01 23.13
C GLU A 599 -6.89 1.36 23.54
N LEU A 600 -6.38 2.48 23.02
CA LEU A 600 -5.11 3.08 23.43
C LEU A 600 -5.39 4.33 24.27
N THR A 601 -4.95 4.34 25.55
CA THR A 601 -5.32 5.37 26.53
C THR A 601 -4.31 6.51 26.70
N ASN A 602 -3.22 6.52 25.94
CA ASN A 602 -2.17 7.55 26.02
C ASN A 602 -1.97 8.27 24.66
N ALA A 603 -3.04 8.37 23.88
CA ALA A 603 -3.01 8.99 22.58
C ALA A 603 -2.58 10.47 22.66
N SER A 604 -1.69 10.89 21.79
CA SER A 604 -1.22 12.27 21.62
C SER A 604 -0.37 12.37 20.36
N ASN A 605 0.14 13.54 20.01
CA ASN A 605 1.11 13.66 18.94
C ASN A 605 2.42 12.89 19.21
N ASN A 606 2.80 12.78 20.49
CA ASN A 606 3.94 12.00 20.95
C ASN A 606 3.44 10.95 21.94
N PHE A 607 3.33 9.71 21.50
CA PHE A 607 2.84 8.63 22.34
C PHE A 607 3.70 7.39 22.24
N THR A 608 3.53 6.50 23.20
CA THR A 608 4.17 5.20 23.18
C THR A 608 3.13 4.12 22.90
N TYR A 609 3.43 3.26 21.95
CA TYR A 609 2.60 2.12 21.60
C TYR A 609 3.37 0.81 21.80
N ASN A 610 2.79 -0.14 22.51
CA ASN A 610 3.33 -1.49 22.62
C ASN A 610 2.73 -2.34 21.51
N ALA A 611 3.42 -2.42 20.37
CA ALA A 611 2.99 -3.22 19.23
C ALA A 611 3.20 -4.71 19.54
N PRO A 612 2.13 -5.53 19.52
CA PRO A 612 2.26 -6.97 19.77
C PRO A 612 3.23 -7.65 18.80
N ALA A 613 3.76 -8.81 19.17
CA ALA A 613 4.55 -9.65 18.28
C ALA A 613 3.80 -9.96 16.99
N ASP A 614 4.50 -9.97 15.86
CA ASP A 614 3.95 -10.29 14.55
C ASP A 614 2.58 -9.66 14.31
N SER A 615 2.51 -8.31 14.37
CA SER A 615 1.23 -7.59 14.34
C SER A 615 1.15 -6.49 13.29
N PHE A 616 -0.07 -6.25 12.83
CA PHE A 616 -0.48 -5.07 12.09
C PHE A 616 -1.54 -4.31 12.87
N SER A 617 -1.31 -3.02 13.13
CA SER A 617 -2.15 -2.17 13.95
C SER A 617 -2.54 -0.91 13.20
N ILE A 618 -3.81 -0.52 13.32
CA ILE A 618 -4.33 0.78 12.85
C ILE A 618 -4.78 1.56 14.07
N ILE A 619 -4.22 2.74 14.28
CA ILE A 619 -4.50 3.63 15.41
C ILE A 619 -5.15 4.90 14.86
N ARG A 620 -6.40 5.18 15.26
CA ARG A 620 -7.12 6.39 14.86
C ARG A 620 -7.06 7.43 15.98
N LEU A 621 -6.29 8.50 15.75
CA LEU A 621 -6.07 9.60 16.68
C LEU A 621 -7.00 10.75 16.31
N LYS A 622 -7.88 11.16 17.23
CA LYS A 622 -8.78 12.30 17.01
C LYS A 622 -8.03 13.61 17.07
N THR A 623 -8.21 14.44 16.04
CA THR A 623 -7.75 15.85 16.04
C THR A 623 -8.92 16.80 16.28
N GLY A 624 -8.62 18.03 16.66
CA GLY A 624 -9.66 19.05 16.81
C GLY A 624 -10.24 19.55 15.47
N ASN A 625 -9.81 19.02 14.33
CA ASN A 625 -10.04 19.55 12.99
C ASN A 625 -10.99 18.70 12.15
N GLY A 626 -11.57 17.63 12.68
CA GLY A 626 -12.53 16.79 11.95
C GLY A 626 -13.67 17.63 11.43
N GLY A 627 -13.91 17.57 10.14
CA GLY A 627 -15.11 18.15 9.54
C GLY A 627 -16.33 17.44 10.12
N SER A 628 -16.97 18.04 11.11
CA SER A 628 -18.23 17.50 11.58
C SER A 628 -19.27 17.69 10.47
N LYS A 629 -19.78 16.59 9.93
CA LYS A 629 -20.94 16.64 9.03
C LYS A 629 -22.13 17.22 9.82
N ALA A 630 -22.87 18.14 9.22
CA ALA A 630 -24.12 18.60 9.82
C ALA A 630 -25.04 17.39 10.06
N TYR A 631 -25.42 17.14 11.31
CA TYR A 631 -26.22 15.97 11.68
C TYR A 631 -27.62 16.28 12.20
N ILE A 632 -27.89 17.56 12.44
CA ILE A 632 -29.20 18.07 12.82
C ILE A 632 -29.52 19.35 12.04
N SER A 633 -30.77 19.55 11.73
CA SER A 633 -31.27 20.77 11.07
C SER A 633 -32.28 21.50 11.93
N GLY A 634 -32.54 22.76 11.61
CA GLY A 634 -33.69 23.50 12.12
C GLY A 634 -34.99 23.04 11.45
N TYR A 635 -36.10 23.70 11.86
CA TYR A 635 -37.39 23.52 11.31
C TYR A 635 -37.64 24.40 10.06
N GLU A 636 -38.62 24.07 9.26
CA GLU A 636 -38.96 24.79 8.02
C GLU A 636 -39.33 26.27 8.25
N ASP A 637 -39.73 26.65 9.49
CA ASP A 637 -40.02 28.02 9.89
C ASP A 637 -38.80 28.86 10.23
N GLY A 638 -37.58 28.33 10.04
CA GLY A 638 -36.31 29.02 10.33
C GLY A 638 -35.94 29.04 11.83
N THR A 639 -36.55 28.17 12.64
CA THR A 639 -36.22 28.06 14.08
C THR A 639 -35.44 26.79 14.35
N PHE A 640 -34.64 26.77 15.41
CA PHE A 640 -33.98 25.56 15.93
C PHE A 640 -34.70 24.98 17.15
N ARG A 641 -35.32 25.81 17.96
CA ARG A 641 -36.06 25.49 19.19
C ARG A 641 -35.15 24.82 20.23
N PRO A 642 -34.07 25.48 20.67
CA PRO A 642 -33.03 24.88 21.52
C PRO A 642 -33.54 24.32 22.84
N ASP A 643 -34.51 25.00 23.45
CA ASP A 643 -35.13 24.64 24.75
C ASP A 643 -36.30 23.66 24.65
N ASN A 644 -36.71 23.29 23.44
CA ASN A 644 -37.73 22.25 23.27
C ASN A 644 -37.12 20.87 23.50
N THR A 645 -37.93 19.96 23.99
CA THR A 645 -37.57 18.54 24.12
C THR A 645 -37.29 17.89 22.75
N ILE A 646 -36.49 16.84 22.73
CA ILE A 646 -36.16 16.04 21.53
C ILE A 646 -36.80 14.65 21.65
N THR A 647 -37.34 14.16 20.53
CA THR A 647 -38.00 12.85 20.48
C THR A 647 -36.98 11.71 20.27
N ARG A 648 -37.41 10.50 20.59
CA ARG A 648 -36.63 9.26 20.35
C ARG A 648 -36.33 9.08 18.86
N ALA A 649 -37.26 9.42 17.96
CA ALA A 649 -37.07 9.36 16.51
C ALA A 649 -36.01 10.36 16.05
N GLU A 650 -36.01 11.60 16.56
CA GLU A 650 -35.00 12.61 16.23
C GLU A 650 -33.61 12.20 16.71
N VAL A 651 -33.51 11.57 17.88
CA VAL A 651 -32.22 11.03 18.37
C VAL A 651 -31.73 9.88 17.48
N ALA A 652 -32.57 8.95 17.06
CA ALA A 652 -32.20 7.90 16.13
C ALA A 652 -31.70 8.45 14.79
N ALA A 653 -32.33 9.53 14.29
CA ALA A 653 -31.87 10.22 13.08
C ALA A 653 -30.49 10.89 13.26
N ILE A 654 -30.24 11.51 14.42
CA ILE A 654 -28.93 12.08 14.77
C ILE A 654 -27.86 10.97 14.76
N ILE A 655 -28.09 9.87 15.47
CA ILE A 655 -27.17 8.73 15.55
C ILE A 655 -26.85 8.17 14.16
N ALA A 656 -27.86 7.95 13.32
CA ALA A 656 -27.64 7.44 11.97
C ALA A 656 -26.82 8.42 11.11
N ARG A 657 -27.16 9.71 11.11
CA ARG A 657 -26.47 10.73 10.33
C ARG A 657 -25.02 10.97 10.76
N CYS A 658 -24.70 10.71 12.02
CA CYS A 658 -23.35 10.76 12.55
C CYS A 658 -22.53 9.50 12.26
N SER A 659 -23.16 8.43 11.79
CA SER A 659 -22.50 7.14 11.54
C SER A 659 -21.96 7.10 10.11
N ALA A 660 -20.66 6.83 9.95
CA ALA A 660 -20.00 6.80 8.66
C ALA A 660 -20.50 5.67 7.71
N ASP A 661 -21.07 4.61 8.30
CA ASP A 661 -21.60 3.46 7.56
C ASP A 661 -23.12 3.49 7.35
N PHE A 662 -23.77 4.62 7.65
CA PHE A 662 -25.16 4.84 7.33
C PHE A 662 -25.32 5.28 5.88
N ASP A 663 -26.05 4.47 5.10
CA ASP A 663 -26.35 4.77 3.70
C ASP A 663 -27.83 5.12 3.56
N GLU A 664 -28.13 6.38 3.17
CA GLU A 664 -29.50 6.87 2.99
C GLU A 664 -30.27 6.11 1.87
N ASN A 665 -29.56 5.48 0.93
CA ASN A 665 -30.16 4.73 -0.18
C ASN A 665 -30.45 3.28 0.18
N LYS A 666 -29.89 2.78 1.30
CA LYS A 666 -30.15 1.44 1.81
C LYS A 666 -31.40 1.45 2.72
N THR A 667 -32.24 0.45 2.60
CA THR A 667 -33.40 0.27 3.50
C THR A 667 -32.98 -0.56 4.72
N TYR A 668 -33.05 0.06 5.88
CA TYR A 668 -32.88 -0.62 7.16
C TYR A 668 -34.24 -0.89 7.79
N SER A 669 -34.42 -2.02 8.44
CA SER A 669 -35.69 -2.39 9.06
C SER A 669 -35.53 -2.71 10.55
N SER A 670 -36.54 -2.42 11.35
CA SER A 670 -36.58 -2.78 12.75
C SER A 670 -37.75 -3.76 13.02
N ASN A 671 -37.67 -4.46 14.15
CA ASN A 671 -38.73 -5.34 14.61
C ASN A 671 -39.73 -4.65 15.58
N PHE A 672 -39.69 -3.31 15.65
CA PHE A 672 -40.59 -2.56 16.53
C PHE A 672 -42.03 -2.55 16.00
N THR A 673 -42.98 -2.78 16.88
CA THR A 673 -44.37 -3.00 16.49
C THR A 673 -45.12 -1.73 16.07
N ASP A 674 -44.57 -0.57 16.36
CA ASP A 674 -45.14 0.77 16.10
C ASP A 674 -44.34 1.60 15.11
N VAL A 675 -43.36 1.00 14.42
CA VAL A 675 -42.57 1.66 13.37
C VAL A 675 -43.01 1.16 12.00
N SER A 676 -43.76 1.98 11.27
CA SER A 676 -44.13 1.68 9.88
C SER A 676 -43.00 2.09 8.92
N GLY A 677 -42.77 1.33 7.86
CA GLY A 677 -41.77 1.64 6.83
C GLY A 677 -42.01 2.94 6.08
N ASP A 678 -43.22 3.50 6.12
CA ASP A 678 -43.56 4.77 5.48
C ASP A 678 -43.27 6.02 6.33
N GLU A 679 -42.83 5.84 7.57
CA GLU A 679 -42.51 6.93 8.47
C GLU A 679 -41.17 7.52 8.16
N TRP A 680 -41.01 8.86 8.25
CA TRP A 680 -39.76 9.55 7.94
C TRP A 680 -38.55 9.03 8.73
N TYR A 681 -38.76 8.53 9.93
CA TYR A 681 -37.76 8.01 10.84
C TYR A 681 -37.50 6.50 10.68
N ALA A 682 -38.28 5.78 9.90
CA ALA A 682 -38.23 4.31 9.84
C ALA A 682 -36.85 3.79 9.50
N ASN A 683 -36.20 4.41 8.51
CA ASN A 683 -34.86 4.01 8.06
C ASN A 683 -33.77 4.30 9.12
N TYR A 684 -33.86 5.43 9.80
CA TYR A 684 -32.92 5.80 10.88
C TYR A 684 -33.07 4.90 12.10
N VAL A 685 -34.33 4.61 12.48
CA VAL A 685 -34.64 3.69 13.58
C VAL A 685 -34.20 2.27 13.23
N GLY A 686 -34.42 1.83 11.99
CA GLY A 686 -33.97 0.53 11.49
C GLY A 686 -32.45 0.38 11.60
N TYR A 687 -31.68 1.36 11.12
CA TYR A 687 -30.23 1.37 11.23
C TYR A 687 -29.75 1.33 12.69
N ALA A 688 -30.23 2.24 13.53
CA ALA A 688 -29.79 2.32 14.92
C ALA A 688 -30.18 1.06 15.73
N ALA A 689 -31.27 0.39 15.37
CA ALA A 689 -31.66 -0.90 15.96
C ALA A 689 -30.79 -2.06 15.48
N GLU A 690 -30.43 -2.11 14.17
CA GLU A 690 -29.52 -3.10 13.60
C GLU A 690 -28.14 -3.03 14.26
N LYS A 691 -27.67 -1.82 14.54
CA LYS A 691 -26.40 -1.59 15.25
C LYS A 691 -26.47 -1.81 16.78
N GLY A 692 -27.67 -2.02 17.33
CA GLY A 692 -27.84 -2.22 18.77
C GLY A 692 -27.74 -0.94 19.61
N TYR A 693 -27.70 0.25 18.99
CA TYR A 693 -27.63 1.53 19.70
C TYR A 693 -28.93 1.85 20.43
N ILE A 694 -30.06 1.49 19.85
CA ILE A 694 -31.36 1.72 20.44
C ILE A 694 -32.09 0.40 20.74
N SER A 695 -33.03 0.45 21.71
CA SER A 695 -33.93 -0.64 22.05
C SER A 695 -35.34 -0.12 22.21
N GLY A 696 -36.32 -1.03 22.05
CA GLY A 696 -37.72 -0.74 22.34
C GLY A 696 -38.08 -0.96 23.80
N TYR A 697 -39.32 -0.68 24.12
CA TYR A 697 -39.91 -0.94 25.44
C TYR A 697 -40.49 -2.36 25.54
N ASP A 698 -40.83 -2.76 26.75
CA ASP A 698 -41.51 -4.03 27.01
C ASP A 698 -42.78 -4.17 26.15
N GLY A 699 -42.88 -5.28 25.41
CA GLY A 699 -43.99 -5.52 24.48
C GLY A 699 -43.70 -5.12 23.04
N GLY A 700 -42.51 -4.58 22.70
CA GLY A 700 -42.00 -4.40 21.38
C GLY A 700 -42.16 -3.03 20.71
N PRO A 701 -42.79 -1.98 21.30
CA PRO A 701 -42.88 -0.67 20.67
C PRO A 701 -41.58 0.15 20.86
N PHE A 702 -41.24 0.99 19.87
CA PHE A 702 -40.14 1.97 19.94
C PHE A 702 -40.59 3.29 20.56
N LYS A 703 -41.84 3.69 20.33
CA LYS A 703 -42.42 4.97 20.76
C LYS A 703 -41.68 6.17 20.21
N ALA A 704 -41.63 6.28 18.91
CA ALA A 704 -40.85 7.25 18.14
C ALA A 704 -41.09 8.72 18.56
N ASP A 705 -42.35 9.09 18.83
CA ASP A 705 -42.78 10.48 19.06
C ASP A 705 -42.72 10.93 20.53
N ILE A 706 -42.32 10.08 21.45
CA ILE A 706 -42.15 10.50 22.84
C ILE A 706 -40.79 11.17 23.05
N ASP A 707 -40.76 12.14 23.97
CA ASP A 707 -39.54 12.79 24.41
C ASP A 707 -38.62 11.79 25.08
N ILE A 708 -37.33 11.81 24.69
CA ILE A 708 -36.31 10.95 25.29
C ILE A 708 -35.90 11.45 26.66
N THR A 709 -35.68 10.56 27.62
CA THR A 709 -35.15 10.93 28.94
C THR A 709 -33.64 11.00 28.93
N ARG A 710 -33.03 11.73 29.89
CA ARG A 710 -31.57 11.83 30.01
C ARG A 710 -30.92 10.48 30.28
N GLY A 711 -31.53 9.60 31.03
CA GLY A 711 -31.10 8.24 31.27
C GLY A 711 -31.12 7.39 30.00
N GLU A 712 -32.20 7.47 29.20
CA GLU A 712 -32.30 6.77 27.91
C GLU A 712 -31.24 7.29 26.90
N LEU A 713 -31.08 8.60 26.82
CA LEU A 713 -30.05 9.21 25.95
C LEU A 713 -28.64 8.79 26.38
N ALA A 714 -28.37 8.72 27.69
CA ALA A 714 -27.09 8.25 28.19
C ALA A 714 -26.78 6.80 27.73
N VAL A 715 -27.76 5.90 27.78
CA VAL A 715 -27.61 4.54 27.25
C VAL A 715 -27.30 4.53 25.77
N ILE A 716 -28.03 5.32 24.97
CA ILE A 716 -27.83 5.37 23.52
C ILE A 716 -26.43 5.93 23.20
N LEU A 717 -26.02 7.02 23.81
CA LEU A 717 -24.73 7.66 23.58
C LEU A 717 -23.56 6.78 24.03
N SER A 718 -23.68 6.08 25.16
CA SER A 718 -22.66 5.12 25.59
C SER A 718 -22.49 3.98 24.59
N LYS A 719 -23.58 3.40 24.12
CA LYS A 719 -23.52 2.34 23.11
C LYS A 719 -22.96 2.83 21.78
N TYR A 720 -23.35 4.03 21.35
CA TYR A 720 -22.84 4.64 20.12
C TYR A 720 -21.34 4.95 20.21
N GLY A 721 -20.88 5.52 21.31
CA GLY A 721 -19.48 5.82 21.58
C GLY A 721 -18.65 4.62 22.01
N SER A 722 -19.26 3.42 22.13
CA SER A 722 -18.62 2.19 22.63
C SER A 722 -18.02 2.33 24.03
N PHE A 723 -18.69 3.10 24.90
CA PHE A 723 -18.32 3.22 26.32
C PHE A 723 -18.87 2.06 27.11
N ASP A 724 -18.11 1.61 28.10
CA ASP A 724 -18.53 0.53 29.00
C ASP A 724 -19.75 0.96 29.83
N GLY A 725 -20.78 0.12 29.88
CA GLY A 725 -21.98 0.34 30.69
C GLY A 725 -21.91 -0.28 32.10
N ASP A 726 -20.74 -0.75 32.49
CA ASP A 726 -20.51 -1.39 33.79
C ASP A 726 -20.26 -0.36 34.92
N GLY A 727 -20.52 -0.77 36.13
CA GLY A 727 -20.27 0.05 37.29
C GLY A 727 -21.51 0.73 37.87
N ILE A 728 -21.28 1.56 38.88
CA ILE A 728 -22.31 2.30 39.64
C ILE A 728 -21.93 3.78 39.68
N CYS A 729 -22.86 4.63 39.24
CA CYS A 729 -22.69 6.07 39.31
C CYS A 729 -22.97 6.57 40.74
N THR A 730 -21.96 7.07 41.42
CA THR A 730 -22.07 7.62 42.76
C THR A 730 -21.95 9.17 42.77
N GLU A 731 -21.72 9.75 41.64
CA GLU A 731 -21.43 11.16 41.43
C GLU A 731 -22.70 12.01 41.51
N PHE A 732 -23.88 11.42 41.29
CA PHE A 732 -25.16 12.10 41.26
C PHE A 732 -26.11 11.52 42.30
N SER A 733 -26.68 12.39 43.17
CA SER A 733 -27.48 12.00 44.31
C SER A 733 -28.85 11.38 43.97
N ASP A 734 -29.28 11.54 42.72
CA ASP A 734 -30.60 11.10 42.21
C ASP A 734 -30.49 9.94 41.21
N VAL A 735 -29.31 9.33 41.08
CA VAL A 735 -29.11 8.09 40.26
C VAL A 735 -28.95 6.88 41.21
N PRO A 736 -30.04 6.08 41.42
CA PRO A 736 -29.94 4.90 42.28
C PRO A 736 -28.97 3.85 41.75
N ASN A 737 -28.32 3.13 42.65
CA ASN A 737 -27.35 2.07 42.29
C ASN A 737 -27.95 0.95 41.42
N ASP A 738 -29.25 0.72 41.51
CA ASP A 738 -30.03 -0.26 40.75
C ASP A 738 -30.79 0.38 39.56
N TYR A 739 -30.51 1.64 39.22
CA TYR A 739 -31.07 2.29 38.05
C TYR A 739 -30.50 1.67 36.78
N TYR A 740 -31.33 1.33 35.79
CA TYR A 740 -30.89 0.62 34.58
C TYR A 740 -29.76 1.32 33.77
N ALA A 741 -29.64 2.64 33.88
CA ALA A 741 -28.64 3.41 33.18
C ALA A 741 -27.46 3.85 34.06
N THR A 742 -27.34 3.36 35.30
CA THR A 742 -26.32 3.83 36.25
C THR A 742 -24.87 3.68 35.71
N GLY A 743 -24.52 2.52 35.13
CA GLY A 743 -23.20 2.28 34.55
C GLY A 743 -22.94 3.15 33.33
N TYR A 744 -23.93 3.33 32.46
CA TYR A 744 -23.82 4.18 31.29
C TYR A 744 -23.65 5.68 31.64
N ILE A 745 -24.37 6.17 32.66
CA ILE A 745 -24.22 7.53 33.16
C ILE A 745 -22.81 7.73 33.75
N LYS A 746 -22.32 6.73 34.50
CA LYS A 746 -20.97 6.75 35.05
C LYS A 746 -19.91 6.85 33.96
N SER A 747 -19.97 5.99 32.95
CA SER A 747 -19.02 6.00 31.82
C SER A 747 -18.97 7.35 31.09
N LEU A 748 -20.15 7.93 30.81
CA LEU A 748 -20.22 9.26 30.17
C LEU A 748 -19.71 10.37 31.09
N TYR A 749 -19.86 10.23 32.41
CA TYR A 749 -19.31 11.18 33.37
C TYR A 749 -17.78 11.07 33.47
N ASP A 750 -17.25 9.87 33.56
CA ASP A 750 -15.80 9.62 33.56
C ASP A 750 -15.10 10.18 32.30
N GLU A 751 -15.77 10.12 31.16
CA GLU A 751 -15.33 10.66 29.87
C GLU A 751 -15.64 12.17 29.69
N ASN A 752 -16.13 12.87 30.70
CA ASN A 752 -16.51 14.28 30.67
C ASN A 752 -17.57 14.65 29.60
N ILE A 753 -18.32 13.67 29.10
CA ILE A 753 -19.40 13.87 28.12
C ILE A 753 -20.61 14.48 28.82
N VAL A 754 -20.96 13.98 30.00
CA VAL A 754 -22.03 14.54 30.82
C VAL A 754 -21.51 15.16 32.11
N SER A 755 -22.20 16.16 32.56
CA SER A 755 -22.06 16.72 33.91
C SER A 755 -23.44 16.80 34.56
N GLY A 756 -23.49 16.79 35.85
CA GLY A 756 -24.73 17.03 36.57
C GLY A 756 -25.13 18.52 36.59
N TYR A 757 -26.26 18.79 37.22
CA TYR A 757 -26.73 20.13 37.50
C TYR A 757 -26.04 20.69 38.73
N GLU A 758 -26.12 22.01 38.92
CA GLU A 758 -25.51 22.69 40.08
C GLU A 758 -26.00 22.17 41.45
N ASP A 759 -27.16 21.52 41.49
CA ASP A 759 -27.73 20.92 42.70
C ASP A 759 -27.18 19.48 42.98
N GLY A 760 -26.21 19.01 42.20
CA GLY A 760 -25.58 17.68 42.36
C GLY A 760 -26.45 16.52 41.83
N THR A 761 -27.45 16.79 41.01
CA THR A 761 -28.35 15.79 40.38
C THR A 761 -28.04 15.59 38.92
N PHE A 762 -28.37 14.45 38.37
CA PHE A 762 -28.32 14.13 36.93
C PHE A 762 -29.70 14.33 36.24
N LYS A 763 -30.78 14.10 36.97
CA LYS A 763 -32.17 14.10 36.54
C LYS A 763 -32.45 13.06 35.44
N PRO A 764 -32.18 11.78 35.70
CA PRO A 764 -32.21 10.73 34.69
C PRO A 764 -33.57 10.54 33.99
N ASP A 765 -34.70 10.82 34.70
CA ASP A 765 -36.04 10.66 34.16
C ASP A 765 -36.61 11.94 33.51
N ASN A 766 -35.90 13.03 33.54
CA ASN A 766 -36.29 14.25 32.85
C ASN A 766 -36.10 14.12 31.34
N SER A 767 -36.99 14.71 30.54
CA SER A 767 -36.82 14.86 29.10
C SER A 767 -35.64 15.77 28.79
N VAL A 768 -34.93 15.43 27.71
CA VAL A 768 -33.75 16.17 27.22
C VAL A 768 -34.17 17.25 26.24
N THR A 769 -33.57 18.40 26.32
CA THR A 769 -33.73 19.46 25.31
C THR A 769 -32.87 19.20 24.08
N ARG A 770 -33.25 19.79 22.93
CA ARG A 770 -32.43 19.72 21.70
C ARG A 770 -31.03 20.27 21.90
N ALA A 771 -30.90 21.35 22.70
CA ALA A 771 -29.61 21.94 23.06
C ALA A 771 -28.74 20.99 23.90
N GLU A 772 -29.33 20.30 24.86
CA GLU A 772 -28.62 19.30 25.67
C GLU A 772 -28.18 18.10 24.81
N ALA A 773 -29.07 17.59 23.95
CA ALA A 773 -28.79 16.45 23.09
C ALA A 773 -27.59 16.74 22.14
N VAL A 774 -27.57 17.89 21.43
CA VAL A 774 -26.45 18.23 20.57
C VAL A 774 -25.17 18.47 21.34
N THR A 775 -25.26 19.02 22.56
CA THR A 775 -24.07 19.24 23.42
C THR A 775 -23.43 17.90 23.82
N MET A 776 -24.25 16.93 24.22
CA MET A 776 -23.77 15.60 24.59
C MET A 776 -23.22 14.87 23.34
N MET A 777 -23.93 14.96 22.21
CA MET A 777 -23.49 14.32 20.96
C MET A 777 -22.17 14.89 20.42
N ASN A 778 -22.00 16.21 20.39
CA ASN A 778 -20.74 16.83 20.00
C ASN A 778 -19.56 16.33 20.84
N LYS A 779 -19.76 16.14 22.15
CA LYS A 779 -18.72 15.61 23.03
C LYS A 779 -18.40 14.14 22.76
N VAL A 780 -19.42 13.30 22.47
CA VAL A 780 -19.23 11.92 22.07
C VAL A 780 -18.45 11.82 20.75
N LEU A 781 -18.74 12.71 19.82
CA LEU A 781 -18.06 12.79 18.53
C LEU A 781 -16.66 13.43 18.60
N GLY A 782 -16.34 14.10 19.71
CA GLY A 782 -15.11 14.90 19.80
C GLY A 782 -15.11 16.11 18.86
N ASN A 783 -16.30 16.62 18.49
CA ASN A 783 -16.42 17.70 17.54
C ASN A 783 -15.80 19.00 18.08
N PRO A 784 -14.97 19.71 17.29
CA PRO A 784 -14.47 21.01 17.67
C PRO A 784 -15.64 22.02 17.72
N ILE A 785 -15.61 22.88 18.72
CA ILE A 785 -16.66 23.89 18.87
C ILE A 785 -16.48 24.98 17.82
N ALA A 786 -17.51 25.21 17.00
CA ALA A 786 -17.51 26.25 15.99
C ALA A 786 -17.47 27.65 16.63
N GLU A 787 -16.36 28.35 16.49
CA GLU A 787 -16.22 29.75 16.91
C GLU A 787 -16.60 30.67 15.74
N ASN A 788 -17.40 31.70 16.03
CA ASN A 788 -17.85 32.71 15.05
C ASN A 788 -18.67 32.19 13.87
N ALA A 789 -19.38 31.08 14.04
CA ALA A 789 -20.24 30.49 13.00
C ALA A 789 -21.46 31.36 12.71
N GLU A 790 -21.90 31.42 11.46
CA GLU A 790 -23.09 32.14 11.01
C GLU A 790 -24.34 31.47 11.60
N ASN A 791 -25.20 32.23 12.26
CA ASN A 791 -26.43 31.71 12.85
C ASN A 791 -27.59 31.77 11.88
N PRO A 792 -28.10 30.65 11.36
CA PRO A 792 -29.23 30.63 10.45
C PRO A 792 -30.60 30.73 11.13
N PHE A 793 -30.67 30.72 12.47
CA PHE A 793 -31.91 30.59 13.23
C PHE A 793 -32.27 31.87 13.97
N GLY A 794 -33.53 32.28 13.84
CA GLY A 794 -34.01 33.50 14.52
C GLY A 794 -34.24 33.37 16.02
N ASP A 795 -34.29 32.14 16.54
CA ASP A 795 -34.61 31.82 17.93
C ASP A 795 -33.41 31.36 18.76
N VAL A 796 -32.21 31.25 18.19
CA VAL A 796 -30.99 30.91 18.91
C VAL A 796 -30.20 32.19 19.19
N SER A 797 -30.30 32.68 20.44
CA SER A 797 -29.53 33.86 20.86
C SER A 797 -28.03 33.55 20.88
N PRO A 798 -27.14 34.48 20.43
CA PRO A 798 -25.69 34.34 20.62
C PRO A 798 -25.26 34.17 22.09
N ASN A 799 -26.09 34.59 23.04
CA ASN A 799 -25.88 34.42 24.49
C ASN A 799 -26.47 33.10 25.03
N HIS A 800 -27.06 32.25 24.20
CA HIS A 800 -27.56 30.94 24.63
C HIS A 800 -26.37 30.07 25.03
N TRP A 801 -26.46 29.37 26.15
CA TRP A 801 -25.39 28.56 26.72
C TRP A 801 -24.85 27.49 25.74
N ALA A 802 -25.72 26.96 24.87
CA ALA A 802 -25.37 25.95 23.86
C ALA A 802 -25.18 26.57 22.45
N TYR A 803 -25.06 27.88 22.30
CA TYR A 803 -24.98 28.52 20.98
C TYR A 803 -23.95 27.88 20.06
N ASN A 804 -22.70 27.81 20.52
CA ASN A 804 -21.60 27.23 19.72
C ASN A 804 -21.80 25.71 19.46
N GLN A 805 -22.38 24.98 20.42
CA GLN A 805 -22.71 23.56 20.27
C GLN A 805 -23.75 23.34 19.14
N ILE A 806 -24.79 24.19 19.11
CA ILE A 806 -25.82 24.15 18.08
C ILE A 806 -25.22 24.48 16.71
N MET A 807 -24.40 25.55 16.62
CA MET A 807 -23.76 25.92 15.38
C MET A 807 -22.85 24.81 14.83
N THR A 808 -22.08 24.14 15.70
CA THR A 808 -21.29 22.95 15.35
C THR A 808 -22.17 21.84 14.75
N ALA A 809 -23.31 21.56 15.38
CA ALA A 809 -24.18 20.46 14.98
C ALA A 809 -24.92 20.69 13.64
N VAL A 810 -25.19 21.96 13.28
CA VAL A 810 -26.01 22.32 12.10
C VAL A 810 -25.21 22.73 10.86
N GLN A 811 -23.95 23.08 11.03
CA GLN A 811 -23.15 23.56 9.90
C GLN A 811 -22.21 22.50 9.37
N GLY A 812 -21.76 21.55 10.20
CA GLY A 812 -20.62 20.73 9.87
C GLY A 812 -19.35 21.60 9.60
N LYS A 813 -18.22 21.02 9.58
CA LYS A 813 -17.01 21.67 9.04
C LYS A 813 -16.42 20.84 7.92
#